data_bc4002cccdd3b2cfb3e83d73c4678c05
#
_entry.id   bc4002cccdd3b2cfb3e83d73c4678c05
#
_cell.length_a   1.000
_cell.length_b   1.000
_cell.length_c   1.000
_cell.angle_alpha   90.00
_cell.angle_beta   90.00
_cell.angle_gamma   90.00
#
_symmetry.space_group_name_H-M   'P 1'
#
loop_
_entity.id
_entity.type
_entity.pdbx_description
1 polymer ?
#
loop_
_entity_poly.entity_id
_entity_poly.type
_entity_poly.pdbx_seq_one_letter_code
_entity_poly.pdbx_strand_id
1 'polypeptide(L)'
;MATYVNDLRLKEIATGDESGTWGTSTNTNLELIGEAFSVGTEALSDASTGTITVQDGTSDAARSMNMKLSGSLSQACTVTLAPNTLSKVWCIENNAGDVVTISQGTGANVVIPNGGIRMVVADGAGSGAAITDVLDVLGGTGNIALGSGAMGVALTTGTDNVAIGENALDAVTSGTDNTAVGDNALGADTTGQRHVAVGSGALLLNTTASNNTAVGYNALTTTTTGGDNTAIGDFSLDANTTGGSNVAVGQNSLGANTTASQNTAVGVSALLLNTTGTRNVAVGYTALDANTTVSDNTGVGYNALTANTTGSNNTAVGSQALEANTTALNNTAIGYKSLEVNTTGATNTGLGSYALALNTTASYNSAVGYNALGANTTGAQNTAVGYGALDANTTAANNVAVGFEALSANTTGASNVAVGSAALDANTTGTYNVGVGYEALSASTTTSQNTGVGYRALKANTGSYNSAFGMSALQTNTTGSNNTAVGRDALVSNTTGANNTAVGYLSLYTNSTGASNTAFGAEALEKNTTDSNTAFGYQAAEETTTGDFNVAVGASAFEDNTTGAQNTAIGGYALRNNTTANNNVAVGYLALDVNTTGAQNVAVGAYALDAASTASNNIAVGYRALSQNTTGNENVSIGTDSMLDNTTGAGNVAVGMESLANLTTASSNVGVGKQALNTTTTGASNTAVGFQALRLNATTHYNVAVGTGTLYNNVASNNTAVGFEALNDNTTGASNVAVGAYALDANTTASNNVAFGKSALGANTTGATNTALGGDTLAANTTGGSLVAIGYNALAANTTASYNIAIGENAMVANTTGTDNVAVGYGALDANTTTSYNTAVGKNALGATVAEGNTGVGREALS
;
A
#
# COMPACT_ATOMS: atom_id res chain seq x y z
N MET A 1 103.05 -23.75 51.86
CA MET A 1 102.30 -24.01 50.62
C MET A 1 101.31 -22.91 50.47
N ALA A 2 101.22 -22.35 49.31
CA ALA A 2 100.16 -21.35 49.11
C ALA A 2 98.80 -22.10 49.05
N THR A 3 97.85 -21.54 49.77
CA THR A 3 96.44 -22.03 49.78
C THR A 3 95.70 -21.39 48.68
N TYR A 4 95.00 -22.12 47.83
CA TYR A 4 94.21 -21.63 46.82
C TYR A 4 92.70 -21.85 47.14
N VAL A 5 91.94 -20.81 47.21
CA VAL A 5 90.55 -20.81 47.69
C VAL A 5 89.64 -20.32 46.60
N ASN A 6 88.39 -20.66 46.67
CA ASN A 6 87.29 -20.36 45.76
C ASN A 6 87.35 -21.08 44.37
N ASP A 7 86.28 -21.05 43.67
CA ASP A 7 86.08 -21.77 42.36
C ASP A 7 86.90 -21.22 41.19
N LEU A 8 87.40 -20.00 41.34
CA LEU A 8 88.32 -19.40 40.37
C LEU A 8 89.80 -19.84 40.60
N ARG A 9 90.10 -20.58 41.68
CA ARG A 9 91.41 -21.09 42.02
C ARG A 9 92.43 -19.95 42.15
N LEU A 10 92.01 -18.88 42.86
CA LEU A 10 92.87 -17.74 43.10
C LEU A 10 93.76 -18.00 44.29
N LYS A 11 94.98 -17.47 44.30
CA LYS A 11 95.88 -17.58 45.46
C LYS A 11 95.35 -16.78 46.65
N GLU A 12 95.16 -17.42 47.78
CA GLU A 12 94.89 -16.75 49.06
C GLU A 12 96.14 -16.03 49.53
N ILE A 13 96.07 -14.75 49.85
CA ILE A 13 97.10 -13.91 50.37
C ILE A 13 96.81 -13.64 51.79
N ALA A 14 97.38 -14.36 52.75
CA ALA A 14 97.26 -14.13 54.19
C ALA A 14 98.00 -12.85 54.67
N THR A 15 97.56 -12.22 55.74
CA THR A 15 98.21 -11.04 56.36
C THR A 15 99.64 -11.35 56.76
N GLY A 16 100.64 -10.71 56.14
CA GLY A 16 102.07 -10.92 56.39
C GLY A 16 102.73 -11.92 55.43
N ASP A 17 102.02 -12.66 54.67
CA ASP A 17 102.53 -13.49 53.56
C ASP A 17 103.00 -12.62 52.37
N GLU A 18 104.06 -13.09 51.75
CA GLU A 18 104.56 -12.47 50.54
C GLU A 18 105.10 -11.03 50.75
N SER A 19 105.74 -10.67 51.85
CA SER A 19 106.31 -9.40 52.06
C SER A 19 107.33 -9.00 51.01
N GLY A 20 106.93 -7.97 50.17
CA GLY A 20 107.63 -7.46 49.02
C GLY A 20 107.16 -7.93 47.66
N THR A 21 106.24 -8.97 47.57
CA THR A 21 105.76 -9.51 46.28
C THR A 21 104.25 -9.48 46.20
N TRP A 22 103.45 -8.99 47.19
CA TRP A 22 101.98 -8.96 47.24
C TRP A 22 101.35 -8.30 45.97
N GLY A 23 102.02 -7.27 45.44
CA GLY A 23 101.59 -6.61 44.24
C GLY A 23 101.54 -7.53 42.97
N THR A 24 102.53 -8.39 42.87
CA THR A 24 102.60 -9.39 41.80
C THR A 24 101.48 -10.43 41.96
N SER A 25 101.25 -10.96 43.14
CA SER A 25 100.18 -11.93 43.38
C SER A 25 98.81 -11.32 43.21
N THR A 26 98.62 -10.06 43.53
CA THR A 26 97.38 -9.33 43.30
C THR A 26 97.12 -9.11 41.82
N ASN A 27 98.15 -8.71 41.10
CA ASN A 27 98.02 -8.55 39.60
C ASN A 27 97.72 -9.88 38.89
N THR A 28 98.41 -10.94 39.31
CA THR A 28 98.15 -12.32 38.80
C THR A 28 96.66 -12.70 39.07
N ASN A 29 96.17 -12.48 40.30
CA ASN A 29 94.79 -12.79 40.59
C ASN A 29 93.82 -11.95 39.75
N LEU A 30 94.05 -10.65 39.50
CA LEU A 30 93.28 -9.82 38.64
C LEU A 30 93.28 -10.30 37.14
N GLU A 31 94.40 -10.72 36.66
CA GLU A 31 94.56 -11.37 35.39
C GLU A 31 93.76 -12.64 35.29
N LEU A 32 93.77 -13.51 36.25
CA LEU A 32 93.01 -14.75 36.38
C LEU A 32 91.50 -14.48 36.45
N ILE A 33 91.12 -13.42 37.12
CA ILE A 33 89.71 -12.98 37.10
C ILE A 33 89.30 -12.53 35.67
N GLY A 34 90.17 -11.78 34.95
CA GLY A 34 89.96 -11.38 33.57
C GLY A 34 89.80 -12.57 32.64
N GLU A 35 90.60 -13.60 32.81
CA GLU A 35 90.50 -14.86 32.05
C GLU A 35 89.18 -15.56 32.32
N ALA A 36 88.70 -15.58 33.55
CA ALA A 36 87.45 -16.26 33.92
C ALA A 36 86.22 -15.69 33.05
N PHE A 37 86.33 -14.48 32.61
CA PHE A 37 85.28 -13.89 31.75
C PHE A 37 85.60 -13.81 30.25
N SER A 38 86.72 -14.46 29.86
CA SER A 38 87.18 -14.53 28.46
C SER A 38 86.71 -15.81 27.75
N VAL A 39 87.15 -15.97 26.49
CA VAL A 39 86.98 -17.22 25.71
C VAL A 39 88.28 -17.98 25.71
N GLY A 40 88.30 -19.17 26.29
CA GLY A 40 89.40 -20.08 26.26
C GLY A 40 89.23 -21.16 25.20
N THR A 41 90.36 -21.64 24.60
CA THR A 41 90.30 -22.78 23.68
C THR A 41 91.16 -23.92 24.26
N GLU A 42 90.51 -25.06 24.42
CA GLU A 42 91.16 -26.30 24.81
C GLU A 42 91.27 -27.27 23.64
N ALA A 43 92.47 -27.76 23.41
CA ALA A 43 92.74 -28.73 22.35
C ALA A 43 92.66 -30.15 22.86
N LEU A 44 91.75 -30.93 22.35
CA LEU A 44 91.58 -32.31 22.69
C LEU A 44 92.45 -33.18 21.76
N SER A 45 93.17 -34.13 22.36
CA SER A 45 93.87 -35.21 21.58
C SER A 45 92.86 -36.26 21.15
N ASP A 46 93.11 -36.95 20.04
CA ASP A 46 92.23 -38.03 19.56
C ASP A 46 92.29 -39.26 20.44
N ALA A 47 91.45 -39.19 21.50
CA ALA A 47 91.43 -40.25 22.57
C ALA A 47 90.02 -40.40 23.10
N SER A 48 89.63 -41.55 23.62
CA SER A 48 88.32 -41.79 24.21
C SER A 48 88.11 -41.10 25.54
N THR A 49 89.17 -40.61 26.17
CA THR A 49 89.14 -39.85 27.45
C THR A 49 90.12 -38.72 27.44
N GLY A 50 89.84 -37.60 28.05
CA GLY A 50 90.63 -36.42 28.20
C GLY A 50 90.38 -35.81 29.62
N THR A 51 91.34 -35.01 30.11
CA THR A 51 91.15 -34.25 31.37
C THR A 51 91.52 -32.80 31.12
N ILE A 52 90.59 -31.89 31.44
CA ILE A 52 90.86 -30.47 31.45
C ILE A 52 90.95 -30.02 32.87
N THR A 53 92.10 -29.46 33.27
CA THR A 53 92.33 -29.02 34.66
C THR A 53 92.40 -27.50 34.77
N VAL A 54 91.56 -26.89 35.59
CA VAL A 54 91.76 -25.48 35.98
C VAL A 54 92.92 -25.42 36.97
N GLN A 55 94.04 -24.83 36.58
CA GLN A 55 95.27 -24.78 37.34
C GLN A 55 95.28 -23.73 38.43
N ASP A 56 95.99 -24.02 39.51
CA ASP A 56 96.10 -23.12 40.63
C ASP A 56 97.00 -21.94 40.28
N GLY A 57 96.55 -20.72 40.40
CA GLY A 57 97.32 -19.50 40.34
C GLY A 57 98.13 -19.24 39.09
N THR A 58 97.86 -19.94 37.99
CA THR A 58 98.43 -19.75 36.66
C THR A 58 97.36 -19.56 35.60
N SER A 59 97.74 -18.89 34.51
CA SER A 59 96.77 -18.69 33.36
C SER A 59 96.48 -20.00 32.66
N ASP A 60 95.21 -20.32 32.43
CA ASP A 60 94.77 -21.48 31.66
C ASP A 60 93.43 -21.22 30.92
N ALA A 61 93.22 -21.84 29.81
CA ALA A 61 91.99 -21.66 28.95
C ALA A 61 90.72 -22.22 29.65
N ALA A 62 90.88 -23.23 30.51
CA ALA A 62 89.82 -23.89 31.26
C ALA A 62 89.18 -22.99 32.32
N ARG A 63 89.82 -21.91 32.67
CA ARG A 63 89.33 -20.88 33.58
C ARG A 63 88.20 -20.04 32.96
N SER A 64 88.24 -19.91 31.63
CA SER A 64 87.26 -19.08 30.97
C SER A 64 85.85 -19.60 31.12
N MET A 65 84.87 -18.65 31.23
CA MET A 65 83.45 -19.04 31.28
C MET A 65 82.98 -19.56 29.89
N ASN A 66 83.50 -19.06 28.80
CA ASN A 66 83.27 -19.56 27.48
C ASN A 66 84.47 -20.44 27.02
N MET A 67 84.23 -21.74 26.96
CA MET A 67 85.29 -22.69 26.61
C MET A 67 85.02 -23.36 25.26
N LYS A 68 85.94 -23.22 24.38
CA LYS A 68 85.93 -23.90 23.07
C LYS A 68 86.78 -25.11 23.05
N LEU A 69 86.24 -26.29 22.84
CA LEU A 69 86.96 -27.51 22.59
C LEU A 69 87.33 -27.65 21.15
N SER A 70 88.58 -27.76 20.85
CA SER A 70 89.12 -27.91 19.50
C SER A 70 89.89 -29.23 19.34
N GLY A 71 89.99 -29.77 18.16
CA GLY A 71 90.69 -31.03 17.90
C GLY A 71 90.24 -31.66 16.57
N SER A 72 90.65 -32.90 16.38
CA SER A 72 90.27 -33.76 15.25
C SER A 72 89.96 -35.15 15.78
N LEU A 73 89.01 -35.26 16.71
CA LEU A 73 88.54 -36.50 17.27
C LEU A 73 87.99 -37.42 16.16
N SER A 74 88.39 -38.67 16.15
CA SER A 74 87.87 -39.74 15.30
C SER A 74 86.89 -40.67 16.05
N GLN A 75 86.67 -40.41 17.33
CA GLN A 75 85.83 -41.17 18.27
C GLN A 75 85.28 -40.27 19.37
N ALA A 76 84.17 -40.68 19.98
CA ALA A 76 83.59 -39.97 21.11
C ALA A 76 84.64 -39.91 22.27
N CYS A 77 84.73 -38.72 22.93
CA CYS A 77 85.68 -38.46 23.99
C CYS A 77 85.00 -38.07 25.27
N THR A 78 85.26 -38.68 26.37
CA THR A 78 84.82 -38.21 27.72
C THR A 78 85.86 -37.27 28.26
N VAL A 79 85.57 -36.03 28.50
CA VAL A 79 86.42 -34.98 29.08
C VAL A 79 86.01 -34.77 30.50
N THR A 80 86.93 -35.05 31.39
CA THR A 80 86.80 -34.84 32.83
C THR A 80 87.32 -33.46 33.20
N LEU A 81 86.43 -32.63 33.80
CA LEU A 81 86.82 -31.34 34.33
C LEU A 81 87.39 -31.52 35.72
N ALA A 82 88.70 -31.09 35.96
CA ALA A 82 89.37 -31.24 37.20
C ALA A 82 89.82 -29.89 37.78
N PRO A 83 89.90 -29.77 39.09
CA PRO A 83 89.56 -30.77 40.13
C PRO A 83 88.10 -30.98 40.26
N ASN A 84 87.67 -32.14 40.73
CA ASN A 84 86.27 -32.49 40.93
C ASN A 84 85.56 -31.77 42.10
N THR A 85 86.27 -30.88 42.73
CA THR A 85 85.78 -29.95 43.78
C THR A 85 85.48 -28.55 43.25
N LEU A 86 85.61 -28.34 41.96
CA LEU A 86 85.33 -27.04 41.29
C LEU A 86 83.91 -26.88 40.92
N SER A 87 83.22 -25.89 41.57
CA SER A 87 81.89 -25.54 41.20
C SER A 87 81.90 -24.31 40.26
N LYS A 88 81.49 -24.44 39.05
CA LYS A 88 81.55 -23.36 38.02
C LYS A 88 80.66 -23.62 36.91
N VAL A 89 80.21 -22.49 36.24
CA VAL A 89 79.44 -22.47 35.03
C VAL A 89 80.41 -22.33 33.87
N TRP A 90 80.21 -23.14 32.84
CA TRP A 90 80.90 -23.01 31.56
C TRP A 90 79.83 -22.97 30.44
N CYS A 91 80.09 -22.18 29.39
CA CYS A 91 79.47 -22.30 28.11
C CYS A 91 80.48 -23.02 27.21
N ILE A 92 80.29 -24.31 26.94
CA ILE A 92 81.23 -25.17 26.20
C ILE A 92 80.69 -25.34 24.74
N GLU A 93 81.58 -24.92 23.81
CA GLU A 93 81.39 -25.16 22.38
C GLU A 93 82.25 -26.36 21.94
N ASN A 94 81.66 -27.41 21.41
CA ASN A 94 82.44 -28.58 20.96
C ASN A 94 82.71 -28.46 19.43
N ASN A 95 83.91 -28.09 19.06
CA ASN A 95 84.45 -28.11 17.68
C ASN A 95 85.61 -29.14 17.55
N ALA A 96 85.59 -30.21 18.30
CA ALA A 96 86.66 -31.19 18.35
C ALA A 96 86.56 -32.31 17.28
N GLY A 97 85.50 -32.35 16.48
CA GLY A 97 85.39 -33.35 15.40
C GLY A 97 84.39 -34.48 15.67
N ASP A 98 84.16 -34.88 16.91
CA ASP A 98 83.23 -35.93 17.32
C ASP A 98 82.52 -35.52 18.64
N VAL A 99 81.66 -36.36 19.15
CA VAL A 99 80.86 -36.14 20.39
C VAL A 99 81.81 -36.05 21.56
N VAL A 100 81.59 -35.02 22.42
CA VAL A 100 82.33 -34.90 23.69
C VAL A 100 81.30 -35.04 24.84
N THR A 101 81.66 -35.92 25.84
CA THR A 101 80.91 -36.04 27.09
C THR A 101 81.66 -35.30 28.14
N ILE A 102 81.07 -34.27 28.72
CA ILE A 102 81.69 -33.55 29.87
C ILE A 102 81.34 -34.26 31.18
N SER A 103 82.32 -34.53 31.95
CA SER A 103 82.25 -35.23 33.27
C SER A 103 83.05 -34.47 34.31
N GLN A 104 82.72 -34.64 35.61
CA GLN A 104 83.56 -34.11 36.68
C GLN A 104 83.92 -35.17 37.78
N GLY A 105 83.05 -36.16 37.91
CA GLY A 105 83.20 -37.23 38.87
C GLY A 105 82.43 -38.49 38.49
N THR A 106 81.77 -39.11 39.43
CA THR A 106 80.89 -40.26 39.17
C THR A 106 79.44 -39.86 39.08
N GLY A 107 79.08 -38.53 39.07
CA GLY A 107 77.75 -38.01 38.92
C GLY A 107 77.31 -37.96 37.46
N ALA A 108 76.21 -37.20 37.20
CA ALA A 108 75.67 -37.03 35.86
C ALA A 108 76.68 -36.32 34.93
N ASN A 109 76.63 -36.65 33.68
CA ASN A 109 77.46 -36.10 32.60
C ASN A 109 76.59 -35.41 31.54
N VAL A 110 77.18 -34.45 30.79
CA VAL A 110 76.52 -33.75 29.72
C VAL A 110 77.22 -34.12 28.42
N VAL A 111 76.44 -34.56 27.42
CA VAL A 111 76.92 -34.90 26.08
C VAL A 111 76.76 -33.67 25.19
N ILE A 112 77.84 -33.25 24.53
CA ILE A 112 77.90 -32.16 23.59
C ILE A 112 78.24 -32.70 22.20
N PRO A 113 77.29 -32.71 21.23
CA PRO A 113 77.58 -33.14 19.84
C PRO A 113 78.63 -32.24 19.18
N ASN A 114 79.30 -32.72 18.14
CA ASN A 114 80.18 -31.87 17.35
C ASN A 114 79.44 -30.66 16.79
N GLY A 115 79.96 -29.46 16.92
CA GLY A 115 79.35 -28.23 16.58
C GLY A 115 78.25 -27.72 17.58
N GLY A 116 78.01 -28.49 18.70
CA GLY A 116 77.08 -28.14 19.75
C GLY A 116 77.63 -27.18 20.79
N ILE A 117 76.78 -26.36 21.34
CA ILE A 117 77.12 -25.51 22.53
C ILE A 117 76.21 -25.92 23.65
N ARG A 118 76.80 -26.08 24.86
CA ARG A 118 76.07 -26.35 26.13
C ARG A 118 76.50 -25.40 27.18
N MET A 119 75.61 -24.87 27.93
CA MET A 119 75.88 -24.19 29.20
C MET A 119 75.75 -25.19 30.31
N VAL A 120 76.89 -25.57 30.91
CA VAL A 120 76.95 -26.63 31.93
C VAL A 120 77.44 -26.07 33.31
N VAL A 121 76.91 -26.65 34.38
CA VAL A 121 77.31 -26.36 35.75
C VAL A 121 77.92 -27.59 36.33
N ALA A 122 79.13 -27.45 36.81
CA ALA A 122 79.80 -28.43 37.68
C ALA A 122 79.43 -28.10 39.11
N ASP A 123 78.99 -29.08 39.89
CA ASP A 123 78.57 -28.88 41.31
C ASP A 123 79.77 -28.99 42.30
N GLY A 124 80.90 -29.46 41.87
CA GLY A 124 82.09 -29.58 42.69
C GLY A 124 81.90 -30.50 43.87
N ALA A 125 81.03 -31.48 43.85
CA ALA A 125 80.73 -32.36 44.98
C ALA A 125 81.78 -33.47 45.23
N GLY A 126 83.00 -33.34 44.78
CA GLY A 126 84.07 -34.25 44.93
C GLY A 126 83.96 -35.51 44.09
N SER A 127 84.14 -36.70 44.62
CA SER A 127 84.06 -37.97 43.85
C SER A 127 82.68 -38.20 43.24
N GLY A 128 81.63 -37.64 43.80
CA GLY A 128 80.26 -37.68 43.32
C GLY A 128 79.87 -36.50 42.44
N ALA A 129 80.81 -35.63 42.05
CA ALA A 129 80.50 -34.42 41.28
C ALA A 129 79.76 -34.72 39.96
N ALA A 130 78.75 -33.89 39.65
CA ALA A 130 77.90 -33.99 38.47
C ALA A 130 78.04 -32.77 37.58
N ILE A 131 77.84 -32.94 36.35
CA ILE A 131 77.65 -31.87 35.37
C ILE A 131 76.17 -31.80 35.02
N THR A 132 75.58 -30.64 35.15
CA THR A 132 74.19 -30.39 34.79
C THR A 132 74.17 -29.49 33.60
N ASP A 133 73.43 -29.87 32.58
CA ASP A 133 73.12 -28.99 31.45
C ASP A 133 72.06 -27.93 31.85
N VAL A 134 72.42 -26.68 31.80
CA VAL A 134 71.59 -25.53 32.13
C VAL A 134 70.94 -24.94 30.93
N LEU A 135 71.56 -25.12 29.77
CA LEU A 135 71.06 -24.59 28.44
C LEU A 135 71.39 -25.64 27.39
N ASP A 136 70.42 -26.47 27.08
CA ASP A 136 70.50 -27.39 25.95
C ASP A 136 70.29 -26.66 24.60
N VAL A 137 71.37 -26.08 24.07
CA VAL A 137 71.34 -25.45 22.71
C VAL A 137 71.95 -26.46 21.71
N LEU A 138 71.10 -27.14 21.01
CA LEU A 138 71.49 -28.10 19.95
C LEU A 138 72.10 -27.36 18.77
N GLY A 139 73.39 -27.36 18.62
CA GLY A 139 74.11 -26.73 17.49
C GLY A 139 73.82 -27.39 16.17
N GLY A 140 73.58 -26.56 15.13
CA GLY A 140 73.56 -26.98 13.70
C GLY A 140 72.20 -27.24 13.06
N THR A 141 71.07 -27.26 13.83
CA THR A 141 69.74 -27.56 13.28
C THR A 141 68.76 -26.44 13.55
N GLY A 142 69.20 -25.27 14.04
CA GLY A 142 68.34 -24.17 14.45
C GLY A 142 67.53 -24.44 15.74
N ASN A 143 67.74 -25.53 16.41
CA ASN A 143 66.99 -25.89 17.63
C ASN A 143 67.60 -25.23 18.89
N ILE A 144 66.75 -24.79 19.80
CA ILE A 144 67.07 -24.22 21.10
C ILE A 144 66.35 -24.99 22.22
N ALA A 145 67.09 -25.59 23.17
CA ALA A 145 66.47 -26.26 24.30
C ALA A 145 67.03 -25.70 25.61
N LEU A 146 66.13 -25.34 26.57
CA LEU A 146 66.43 -24.81 27.84
C LEU A 146 65.54 -25.48 28.92
N GLY A 147 66.12 -26.31 29.76
CA GLY A 147 65.31 -26.96 30.80
C GLY A 147 65.63 -28.49 30.87
N SER A 148 65.24 -29.07 31.99
CA SER A 148 65.42 -30.54 32.19
C SER A 148 64.42 -31.28 31.25
N GLY A 149 64.96 -32.20 30.42
CA GLY A 149 64.11 -32.92 29.46
C GLY A 149 63.65 -32.16 28.24
N ALA A 150 63.96 -30.84 28.11
CA ALA A 150 63.57 -30.06 26.93
C ALA A 150 64.10 -30.67 25.62
N MET A 151 63.30 -30.91 24.61
CA MET A 151 63.54 -31.59 23.34
C MET A 151 64.01 -33.04 23.46
N GLY A 152 63.97 -33.69 24.62
CA GLY A 152 64.19 -35.07 24.81
C GLY A 152 65.41 -35.69 24.02
N VAL A 153 65.50 -36.99 24.01
CA VAL A 153 66.56 -37.71 23.22
C VAL A 153 66.04 -38.27 21.88
N ALA A 154 64.74 -37.98 21.54
CA ALA A 154 64.07 -38.58 20.38
C ALA A 154 64.17 -37.77 19.06
N LEU A 155 64.73 -36.57 19.09
CA LEU A 155 64.90 -35.72 17.93
C LEU A 155 65.81 -36.34 16.85
N THR A 156 65.25 -36.68 15.70
CA THR A 156 65.98 -37.35 14.62
C THR A 156 66.23 -36.42 13.42
N THR A 157 65.25 -35.66 12.97
CA THR A 157 65.36 -34.81 11.78
C THR A 157 64.73 -33.44 11.94
N GLY A 158 64.11 -33.12 13.09
CA GLY A 158 63.41 -31.83 13.31
C GLY A 158 64.44 -30.68 13.39
N THR A 159 64.03 -29.54 12.82
CA THR A 159 64.83 -28.30 12.73
C THR A 159 64.05 -27.10 13.25
N ASP A 160 64.73 -26.03 13.58
CA ASP A 160 64.18 -24.72 13.90
C ASP A 160 63.13 -24.70 15.02
N ASN A 161 63.38 -25.57 16.07
CA ASN A 161 62.52 -25.65 17.25
C ASN A 161 63.07 -24.87 18.44
N VAL A 162 62.22 -24.27 19.22
CA VAL A 162 62.56 -23.61 20.50
C VAL A 162 61.80 -24.31 21.65
N ALA A 163 62.54 -24.92 22.60
CA ALA A 163 61.96 -25.56 23.77
C ALA A 163 62.57 -24.95 25.03
N ILE A 164 61.74 -24.32 25.85
CA ILE A 164 62.17 -23.67 27.13
C ILE A 164 61.23 -24.14 28.25
N GLY A 165 61.66 -24.91 29.15
CA GLY A 165 60.91 -25.45 30.25
C GLY A 165 61.15 -26.94 30.48
N GLU A 166 60.73 -27.51 31.64
CA GLU A 166 60.84 -28.92 31.92
C GLU A 166 59.98 -29.72 30.94
N ASN A 167 60.49 -30.71 30.26
CA ASN A 167 59.88 -31.60 29.30
C ASN A 167 59.19 -30.85 28.11
N ALA A 168 59.63 -29.65 27.82
CA ALA A 168 59.12 -28.92 26.63
C ALA A 168 59.58 -29.64 25.34
N LEU A 169 58.66 -30.04 24.42
CA LEU A 169 58.96 -30.79 23.16
C LEU A 169 59.77 -32.10 23.43
N ASP A 170 59.56 -32.79 24.51
CA ASP A 170 60.40 -33.96 24.88
C ASP A 170 60.18 -35.16 24.00
N ALA A 171 59.04 -35.34 23.33
CA ALA A 171 58.71 -36.44 22.43
C ALA A 171 58.98 -36.15 20.93
N VAL A 172 59.50 -34.98 20.56
CA VAL A 172 59.63 -34.56 19.17
C VAL A 172 60.67 -35.42 18.43
N THR A 173 60.28 -35.94 17.24
CA THR A 173 61.14 -36.72 16.40
C THR A 173 61.53 -36.03 15.09
N SER A 174 60.57 -35.51 14.35
CA SER A 174 60.77 -34.85 13.05
C SER A 174 60.02 -33.54 12.90
N GLY A 175 59.37 -33.06 13.98
CA GLY A 175 58.63 -31.74 13.98
C GLY A 175 59.61 -30.58 13.74
N THR A 176 59.16 -29.57 12.98
CA THR A 176 59.96 -28.38 12.63
C THR A 176 59.20 -27.08 12.95
N ASP A 177 59.94 -25.99 13.11
CA ASP A 177 59.39 -24.64 13.31
C ASP A 177 58.48 -24.54 14.56
N ASN A 178 58.72 -25.29 15.62
CA ASN A 178 57.93 -25.27 16.82
C ASN A 178 58.55 -24.37 17.91
N THR A 179 57.73 -23.63 18.63
CA THR A 179 58.11 -22.85 19.79
C THR A 179 57.34 -23.36 21.00
N ALA A 180 58.01 -23.95 21.98
CA ALA A 180 57.47 -24.45 23.22
C ALA A 180 58.13 -23.74 24.42
N VAL A 181 57.38 -23.00 25.17
CA VAL A 181 57.85 -22.27 26.37
C VAL A 181 56.93 -22.58 27.56
N GLY A 182 57.39 -23.34 28.48
CA GLY A 182 56.64 -23.77 29.67
C GLY A 182 56.85 -25.24 30.00
N ASP A 183 56.53 -25.62 31.22
CA ASP A 183 56.57 -27.00 31.65
C ASP A 183 55.62 -27.90 30.88
N ASN A 184 56.11 -28.98 30.28
CA ASN A 184 55.35 -29.90 29.42
C ASN A 184 54.69 -29.24 28.18
N ALA A 185 55.14 -28.07 27.75
CA ALA A 185 54.61 -27.45 26.50
C ALA A 185 55.00 -28.33 25.29
N LEU A 186 53.97 -28.74 24.47
CA LEU A 186 54.15 -29.67 23.33
C LEU A 186 54.81 -31.02 23.72
N GLY A 187 54.61 -31.48 24.98
CA GLY A 187 55.34 -32.63 25.50
C GLY A 187 55.15 -33.94 24.72
N ALA A 188 54.00 -34.20 24.14
CA ALA A 188 53.72 -35.42 23.39
C ALA A 188 53.89 -35.27 21.86
N ASP A 189 54.28 -34.11 21.36
CA ASP A 189 54.37 -33.86 19.89
C ASP A 189 55.52 -34.64 19.27
N THR A 190 55.25 -35.42 18.23
CA THR A 190 56.25 -36.23 17.54
C THR A 190 56.63 -35.67 16.17
N THR A 191 55.63 -35.27 15.36
CA THR A 191 55.84 -34.85 13.94
C THR A 191 55.19 -33.55 13.58
N GLY A 192 54.50 -32.92 14.50
CA GLY A 192 53.77 -31.65 14.26
C GLY A 192 54.71 -30.51 13.92
N GLN A 193 54.24 -29.57 13.16
CA GLN A 193 55.04 -28.46 12.65
C GLN A 193 54.35 -27.11 12.89
N ARG A 194 55.18 -26.06 12.97
CA ARG A 194 54.73 -24.67 13.09
C ARG A 194 53.79 -24.42 14.25
N HIS A 195 54.14 -24.96 15.42
CA HIS A 195 53.43 -24.70 16.67
C HIS A 195 54.03 -23.54 17.45
N VAL A 196 53.15 -22.81 18.13
CA VAL A 196 53.54 -21.89 19.20
C VAL A 196 52.82 -22.35 20.48
N ALA A 197 53.52 -22.85 21.46
CA ALA A 197 53.01 -23.27 22.74
C ALA A 197 53.73 -22.51 23.86
N VAL A 198 53.05 -21.60 24.53
CA VAL A 198 53.59 -20.76 25.61
C VAL A 198 52.68 -20.90 26.83
N GLY A 199 53.16 -21.59 27.83
CA GLY A 199 52.45 -21.88 29.07
C GLY A 199 52.64 -23.32 29.52
N SER A 200 52.53 -23.60 30.82
CA SER A 200 52.58 -24.96 31.32
C SER A 200 51.39 -25.77 30.77
N GLY A 201 51.67 -26.95 30.20
CA GLY A 201 50.69 -27.86 29.61
C GLY A 201 50.09 -27.37 28.26
N ALA A 202 50.61 -26.29 27.69
CA ALA A 202 50.15 -25.84 26.38
C ALA A 202 50.44 -26.86 25.29
N LEU A 203 49.40 -27.33 24.52
CA LEU A 203 49.52 -28.39 23.53
C LEU A 203 50.13 -29.71 24.05
N LEU A 204 49.94 -30.00 25.32
CA LEU A 204 50.61 -31.13 25.98
C LEU A 204 50.44 -32.45 25.22
N LEU A 205 49.22 -32.80 24.81
CA LEU A 205 48.91 -34.10 24.17
C LEU A 205 48.92 -34.05 22.62
N ASN A 206 49.39 -32.97 22.02
CA ASN A 206 49.55 -32.92 20.57
C ASN A 206 50.52 -34.00 20.11
N THR A 207 50.12 -34.78 19.08
CA THR A 207 50.99 -35.83 18.56
C THR A 207 51.49 -35.58 17.14
N THR A 208 50.60 -35.20 16.24
CA THR A 208 50.87 -35.07 14.80
C THR A 208 50.21 -33.86 14.13
N ALA A 209 49.37 -33.11 14.82
CA ALA A 209 48.75 -31.91 14.27
C ALA A 209 49.82 -30.87 13.94
N SER A 210 49.46 -29.90 13.10
CA SER A 210 50.34 -28.79 12.75
C SER A 210 49.61 -27.42 12.81
N ASN A 211 50.40 -26.36 12.80
CA ASN A 211 49.92 -24.97 12.74
C ASN A 211 49.04 -24.52 13.95
N ASN A 212 49.27 -25.05 15.14
CA ASN A 212 48.55 -24.63 16.33
C ASN A 212 49.30 -23.54 17.08
N THR A 213 48.60 -22.55 17.58
CA THR A 213 49.10 -21.54 18.51
C THR A 213 48.39 -21.68 19.84
N ALA A 214 49.07 -21.97 20.90
CA ALA A 214 48.55 -22.10 22.25
C ALA A 214 49.36 -21.21 23.22
N VAL A 215 48.70 -20.25 23.83
CA VAL A 215 49.31 -19.33 24.82
C VAL A 215 48.44 -19.27 26.07
N GLY A 216 48.90 -19.83 27.12
CA GLY A 216 48.21 -19.93 28.42
C GLY A 216 48.39 -21.25 29.12
N TYR A 217 48.05 -21.30 30.40
CA TYR A 217 48.04 -22.53 31.16
C TYR A 217 47.02 -23.53 30.58
N ASN A 218 47.48 -24.75 30.25
CA ASN A 218 46.65 -25.78 29.63
C ASN A 218 45.88 -25.35 28.35
N ALA A 219 46.38 -24.39 27.60
CA ALA A 219 45.78 -24.05 26.31
C ALA A 219 45.97 -25.22 25.30
N LEU A 220 44.89 -25.70 24.62
CA LEU A 220 44.91 -26.82 23.68
C LEU A 220 45.49 -28.12 24.27
N THR A 221 45.34 -28.34 25.59
CA THR A 221 46.03 -29.43 26.27
C THR A 221 45.77 -30.81 25.68
N THR A 222 44.51 -31.16 25.32
CA THR A 222 44.10 -32.49 24.86
C THR A 222 44.15 -32.68 23.34
N THR A 223 44.57 -31.71 22.61
CA THR A 223 44.65 -31.79 21.14
C THR A 223 45.62 -32.90 20.71
N THR A 224 45.16 -33.82 19.87
CA THR A 224 45.98 -34.90 19.33
C THR A 224 46.32 -34.72 17.85
N THR A 225 45.30 -34.56 17.03
CA THR A 225 45.41 -34.43 15.56
C THR A 225 44.71 -33.18 14.96
N GLY A 226 44.09 -32.36 15.79
CA GLY A 226 43.44 -31.12 15.33
C GLY A 226 44.49 -30.05 14.99
N GLY A 227 44.52 -29.58 13.73
CA GLY A 227 45.44 -28.55 13.27
C GLY A 227 44.81 -27.18 13.05
N ASP A 228 45.68 -26.17 12.79
CA ASP A 228 45.27 -24.82 12.45
C ASP A 228 44.45 -24.09 13.54
N ASN A 229 44.68 -24.43 14.83
CA ASN A 229 43.95 -23.79 15.94
C ASN A 229 44.80 -22.67 16.58
N THR A 230 44.12 -21.63 17.02
CA THR A 230 44.69 -20.56 17.84
C THR A 230 43.98 -20.53 19.18
N ALA A 231 44.70 -20.79 20.26
CA ALA A 231 44.19 -20.75 21.66
C ALA A 231 45.06 -19.83 22.51
N ILE A 232 44.45 -18.75 23.00
CA ILE A 232 45.15 -17.75 23.84
C ILE A 232 44.33 -17.51 25.11
N GLY A 233 44.84 -17.96 26.22
CA GLY A 233 44.19 -17.87 27.53
C GLY A 233 44.23 -19.19 28.28
N ASP A 234 44.14 -19.15 29.61
CA ASP A 234 44.14 -20.36 30.47
C ASP A 234 42.94 -21.23 30.12
N PHE A 235 43.12 -22.52 29.91
CA PHE A 235 42.11 -23.52 29.53
C PHE A 235 41.36 -23.18 28.21
N SER A 236 41.95 -22.37 27.33
CA SER A 236 41.37 -22.16 26.00
C SER A 236 41.54 -23.42 25.14
N LEU A 237 40.40 -23.90 24.54
CA LEU A 237 40.36 -25.13 23.73
C LEU A 237 40.96 -26.36 24.42
N ASP A 238 40.95 -26.43 25.74
CA ASP A 238 41.68 -27.46 26.51
C ASP A 238 41.13 -28.89 26.28
N ALA A 239 39.84 -29.06 26.03
CA ALA A 239 39.22 -30.36 25.73
C ALA A 239 39.32 -30.76 24.25
N ASN A 240 39.87 -29.96 23.36
CA ASN A 240 39.89 -30.22 21.91
C ASN A 240 40.75 -31.44 21.59
N THR A 241 40.23 -32.40 20.86
CA THR A 241 41.00 -33.59 20.45
C THR A 241 41.38 -33.58 18.97
N THR A 242 40.37 -33.43 18.09
CA THR A 242 40.56 -33.53 16.64
C THR A 242 40.01 -32.30 15.87
N GLY A 243 39.36 -31.37 16.56
CA GLY A 243 38.81 -30.16 15.91
C GLY A 243 39.94 -29.27 15.37
N GLY A 244 39.75 -28.75 14.14
CA GLY A 244 40.71 -27.88 13.48
C GLY A 244 40.16 -26.53 13.09
N SER A 245 41.05 -25.58 12.79
CA SER A 245 40.69 -24.22 12.33
C SER A 245 39.85 -23.45 13.32
N ASN A 246 40.07 -23.62 14.64
CA ASN A 246 39.38 -22.87 15.68
C ASN A 246 40.25 -21.71 16.18
N VAL A 247 39.64 -20.63 16.55
CA VAL A 247 40.23 -19.48 17.24
C VAL A 247 39.56 -19.33 18.59
N ALA A 248 40.34 -19.46 19.68
CA ALA A 248 39.91 -19.30 21.05
C ALA A 248 40.79 -18.29 21.75
N VAL A 249 40.27 -17.13 22.10
CA VAL A 249 41.05 -16.08 22.81
C VAL A 249 40.29 -15.69 24.08
N GLY A 250 40.81 -16.02 25.22
CA GLY A 250 40.19 -15.76 26.53
C GLY A 250 40.19 -17.00 27.41
N GLN A 251 40.15 -16.82 28.71
CA GLN A 251 40.04 -17.92 29.69
C GLN A 251 38.79 -18.78 29.39
N ASN A 252 38.99 -20.14 29.36
CA ASN A 252 37.92 -21.11 29.08
C ASN A 252 37.16 -20.89 27.72
N SER A 253 37.69 -20.14 26.78
CA SER A 253 37.10 -20.02 25.46
C SER A 253 37.17 -21.36 24.72
N LEU A 254 36.01 -21.84 24.17
CA LEU A 254 35.90 -23.19 23.60
C LEU A 254 36.39 -24.33 24.49
N GLY A 255 36.30 -24.16 25.84
CA GLY A 255 36.89 -25.12 26.78
C GLY A 255 36.37 -26.56 26.65
N ALA A 256 35.08 -26.78 26.34
CA ALA A 256 34.51 -28.12 26.14
C ALA A 256 34.60 -28.65 24.69
N ASN A 257 35.24 -27.92 23.78
CA ASN A 257 35.29 -28.34 22.37
C ASN A 257 36.10 -29.63 22.19
N THR A 258 35.47 -30.65 21.62
CA THR A 258 36.17 -31.92 21.40
C THR A 258 36.59 -32.17 19.96
N THR A 259 35.67 -32.11 19.03
CA THR A 259 35.87 -32.46 17.61
C THR A 259 35.42 -31.36 16.63
N ALA A 260 34.81 -30.30 17.16
CA ALA A 260 34.27 -29.26 16.28
C ALA A 260 35.37 -28.39 15.66
N SER A 261 35.11 -27.92 14.46
CA SER A 261 36.04 -27.14 13.66
C SER A 261 35.42 -25.80 13.20
N GLN A 262 36.30 -24.87 12.82
CA GLN A 262 35.92 -23.60 12.22
C GLN A 262 35.10 -22.69 13.16
N ASN A 263 35.37 -22.76 14.46
CA ASN A 263 34.76 -21.86 15.44
C ASN A 263 35.71 -20.72 15.79
N THR A 264 35.13 -19.55 16.03
CA THR A 264 35.84 -18.38 16.55
C THR A 264 35.24 -17.98 17.89
N ALA A 265 36.01 -18.03 18.95
CA ALA A 265 35.63 -17.64 20.32
C ALA A 265 36.64 -16.63 20.87
N VAL A 266 36.19 -15.40 21.12
CA VAL A 266 37.01 -14.32 21.67
C VAL A 266 36.30 -13.72 22.88
N GLY A 267 36.81 -14.01 24.05
CA GLY A 267 36.22 -13.57 25.31
C GLY A 267 36.29 -14.67 26.39
N VAL A 268 36.23 -14.29 27.65
CA VAL A 268 36.17 -15.26 28.76
C VAL A 268 34.89 -16.08 28.62
N SER A 269 35.03 -17.41 28.64
CA SER A 269 33.94 -18.39 28.50
C SER A 269 33.12 -18.27 27.21
N ALA A 270 33.67 -17.66 26.17
CA ALA A 270 33.03 -17.68 24.85
C ALA A 270 32.97 -19.11 24.30
N LEU A 271 31.77 -19.59 23.87
CA LEU A 271 31.54 -20.96 23.39
C LEU A 271 32.02 -22.06 24.39
N LEU A 272 31.91 -21.77 25.66
CA LEU A 272 32.47 -22.65 26.69
C LEU A 272 32.03 -24.11 26.56
N LEU A 273 30.71 -24.38 26.44
CA LEU A 273 30.16 -25.73 26.45
C LEU A 273 30.03 -26.36 25.04
N ASN A 274 30.60 -25.75 24.02
CA ASN A 274 30.52 -26.30 22.64
C ASN A 274 31.34 -27.58 22.54
N THR A 275 30.76 -28.68 22.15
CA THR A 275 31.46 -29.97 21.97
C THR A 275 31.71 -30.31 20.49
N THR A 276 30.66 -30.31 19.68
CA THR A 276 30.69 -30.72 18.26
C THR A 276 30.11 -29.70 17.27
N GLY A 277 29.56 -28.54 17.74
CA GLY A 277 29.04 -27.49 16.89
C GLY A 277 30.14 -26.77 16.10
N THR A 278 29.96 -26.61 14.80
CA THR A 278 30.95 -26.03 13.88
C THR A 278 30.53 -24.68 13.34
N ARG A 279 31.46 -23.88 12.84
CA ARG A 279 31.21 -22.57 12.19
C ARG A 279 30.46 -21.57 13.06
N ASN A 280 30.71 -21.63 14.38
CA ASN A 280 30.16 -20.63 15.30
C ASN A 280 31.17 -19.49 15.52
N VAL A 281 30.66 -18.28 15.64
CA VAL A 281 31.43 -17.08 15.98
C VAL A 281 30.91 -16.52 17.31
N ALA A 282 31.73 -16.48 18.32
CA ALA A 282 31.43 -15.93 19.64
C ALA A 282 32.48 -14.87 20.01
N VAL A 283 32.08 -13.62 20.13
CA VAL A 283 32.97 -12.53 20.52
C VAL A 283 32.34 -11.76 21.67
N GLY A 284 32.86 -11.93 22.86
CA GLY A 284 32.32 -11.30 24.07
C GLY A 284 32.38 -12.23 25.28
N TYR A 285 32.24 -11.67 26.47
CA TYR A 285 32.11 -12.41 27.71
C TYR A 285 30.86 -13.32 27.65
N THR A 286 30.99 -14.62 27.86
CA THR A 286 29.92 -15.66 27.80
C THR A 286 29.08 -15.67 26.54
N ALA A 287 29.62 -15.15 25.42
CA ALA A 287 28.90 -15.25 24.14
C ALA A 287 28.81 -16.75 23.76
N LEU A 288 27.57 -17.22 23.44
CA LEU A 288 27.27 -18.60 23.02
C LEU A 288 27.77 -19.67 24.01
N ASP A 289 27.90 -19.35 25.31
CA ASP A 289 28.52 -20.26 26.28
C ASP A 289 27.78 -21.58 26.50
N ALA A 290 26.42 -21.57 26.40
CA ALA A 290 25.61 -22.79 26.51
C ALA A 290 25.49 -23.59 25.21
N ASN A 291 26.05 -23.15 24.09
CA ASN A 291 26.00 -23.86 22.80
C ASN A 291 26.74 -25.21 22.91
N THR A 292 26.07 -26.31 22.60
CA THR A 292 26.72 -27.64 22.74
C THR A 292 27.06 -28.29 21.40
N THR A 293 26.10 -28.50 20.53
CA THR A 293 26.27 -29.29 19.33
C THR A 293 25.85 -28.58 18.03
N VAL A 294 25.29 -27.39 18.15
CA VAL A 294 24.71 -26.70 16.97
C VAL A 294 25.73 -25.77 16.31
N SER A 295 25.49 -25.56 15.03
CA SER A 295 26.41 -24.89 14.11
C SER A 295 25.83 -23.59 13.57
N ASP A 296 26.69 -22.80 12.91
CA ASP A 296 26.30 -21.64 12.12
C ASP A 296 25.67 -20.51 12.95
N ASN A 297 26.06 -20.35 14.21
CA ASN A 297 25.64 -19.24 15.06
C ASN A 297 26.70 -18.14 15.14
N THR A 298 26.29 -16.90 15.15
CA THR A 298 27.14 -15.73 15.39
C THR A 298 26.66 -14.97 16.61
N GLY A 299 27.46 -14.91 17.65
CA GLY A 299 27.21 -14.13 18.87
C GLY A 299 28.34 -13.12 19.11
N VAL A 300 28.05 -11.83 19.00
CA VAL A 300 29.03 -10.75 19.22
C VAL A 300 28.48 -9.77 20.25
N GLY A 301 29.03 -9.78 21.43
CA GLY A 301 28.60 -8.93 22.54
C GLY A 301 28.63 -9.65 23.89
N TYR A 302 28.55 -8.91 24.97
CA TYR A 302 28.34 -9.43 26.31
C TYR A 302 27.05 -10.24 26.39
N ASN A 303 27.09 -11.49 26.81
CA ASN A 303 25.95 -12.42 26.91
C ASN A 303 25.16 -12.62 25.60
N ALA A 304 25.76 -12.39 24.43
CA ALA A 304 25.05 -12.65 23.16
C ALA A 304 24.83 -14.16 22.97
N LEU A 305 23.55 -14.58 22.77
CA LEU A 305 23.18 -16.01 22.63
C LEU A 305 23.60 -16.91 23.77
N THR A 306 23.73 -16.36 24.98
CA THR A 306 24.27 -17.09 26.14
C THR A 306 23.51 -18.39 26.45
N ALA A 307 22.17 -18.39 26.40
CA ALA A 307 21.32 -19.56 26.70
C ALA A 307 21.12 -20.53 25.54
N ASN A 308 21.75 -20.31 24.38
CA ASN A 308 21.47 -21.10 23.16
C ASN A 308 22.01 -22.52 23.29
N THR A 309 21.16 -23.52 23.32
CA THR A 309 21.57 -24.94 23.43
C THR A 309 21.48 -25.68 22.09
N THR A 310 20.34 -25.57 21.38
CA THR A 310 20.10 -26.34 20.16
C THR A 310 19.60 -25.48 18.97
N GLY A 311 19.53 -24.16 19.09
CA GLY A 311 19.16 -23.26 18.01
C GLY A 311 20.32 -23.01 17.04
N SER A 312 20.14 -23.18 15.74
CA SER A 312 21.12 -22.95 14.68
C SER A 312 20.81 -21.73 13.81
N ASN A 313 21.83 -21.28 13.07
CA ASN A 313 21.69 -20.16 12.12
C ASN A 313 21.21 -18.85 12.77
N ASN A 314 21.57 -18.59 13.99
CA ASN A 314 21.24 -17.34 14.67
C ASN A 314 22.41 -16.34 14.56
N THR A 315 22.07 -15.09 14.36
CA THR A 315 23.03 -13.97 14.39
C THR A 315 22.62 -12.99 15.48
N ALA A 316 23.46 -12.85 16.50
CA ALA A 316 23.29 -11.91 17.59
C ALA A 316 24.49 -10.97 17.66
N VAL A 317 24.27 -9.67 17.46
CA VAL A 317 25.31 -8.64 17.54
C VAL A 317 24.83 -7.53 18.47
N GLY A 318 25.40 -7.48 19.64
CA GLY A 318 25.05 -6.53 20.70
C GLY A 318 25.03 -7.16 22.06
N SER A 319 25.23 -6.37 23.11
CA SER A 319 25.13 -6.87 24.50
C SER A 319 23.71 -7.39 24.75
N GLN A 320 23.62 -8.62 25.25
CA GLN A 320 22.38 -9.33 25.58
C GLN A 320 21.43 -9.55 24.35
N ALA A 321 21.97 -9.52 23.13
CA ALA A 321 21.21 -9.90 21.95
C ALA A 321 20.93 -11.42 21.97
N LEU A 322 19.63 -11.83 21.81
CA LEU A 322 19.19 -13.24 21.91
C LEU A 322 19.65 -13.95 23.17
N GLU A 323 19.80 -13.24 24.31
CA GLU A 323 20.35 -13.79 25.55
C GLU A 323 19.64 -15.07 26.00
N ALA A 324 18.28 -15.05 26.00
CA ALA A 324 17.46 -16.18 26.46
C ALA A 324 17.14 -17.23 25.37
N ASN A 325 17.68 -17.12 24.16
CA ASN A 325 17.41 -18.07 23.10
C ASN A 325 17.88 -19.46 23.46
N THR A 326 16.96 -20.43 23.47
CA THR A 326 17.34 -21.82 23.83
C THR A 326 17.37 -22.75 22.61
N THR A 327 16.25 -22.82 21.88
CA THR A 327 16.09 -23.79 20.80
C THR A 327 15.70 -23.15 19.46
N ALA A 328 15.43 -21.84 19.45
CA ALA A 328 14.99 -21.17 18.24
C ALA A 328 16.11 -21.01 17.20
N LEU A 329 15.72 -21.04 15.95
CA LEU A 329 16.64 -21.03 14.81
C LEU A 329 16.33 -19.88 13.83
N ASN A 330 17.33 -19.52 13.03
CA ASN A 330 17.20 -18.52 11.96
C ASN A 330 16.81 -17.11 12.46
N ASN A 331 17.22 -16.72 13.66
CA ASN A 331 16.98 -15.37 14.18
C ASN A 331 18.18 -14.46 13.90
N THR A 332 17.89 -13.21 13.57
CA THR A 332 18.88 -12.13 13.47
C THR A 332 18.56 -11.04 14.48
N ALA A 333 19.44 -10.82 15.42
CA ALA A 333 19.34 -9.79 16.46
C ALA A 333 20.57 -8.89 16.43
N ILE A 334 20.38 -7.62 16.05
CA ILE A 334 21.49 -6.64 16.01
C ILE A 334 21.07 -5.41 16.82
N GLY A 335 21.74 -5.20 17.93
CA GLY A 335 21.47 -4.10 18.85
C GLY A 335 21.44 -4.56 20.31
N TYR A 336 21.59 -3.61 21.23
CA TYR A 336 21.48 -3.85 22.66
C TYR A 336 20.11 -4.44 23.00
N LYS A 337 20.07 -5.61 23.62
CA LYS A 337 18.86 -6.32 24.06
C LYS A 337 17.85 -6.60 22.92
N SER A 338 18.32 -6.72 21.70
CA SER A 338 17.48 -7.18 20.60
C SER A 338 17.12 -8.65 20.78
N LEU A 339 15.80 -9.00 20.75
CA LEU A 339 15.30 -10.37 21.00
C LEU A 339 15.79 -10.97 22.35
N GLU A 340 15.98 -10.13 23.38
CA GLU A 340 16.59 -10.50 24.65
C GLU A 340 15.98 -11.76 25.29
N VAL A 341 14.62 -11.80 25.40
CA VAL A 341 13.91 -12.90 26.07
C VAL A 341 13.34 -13.96 25.13
N ASN A 342 13.74 -13.94 23.85
CA ASN A 342 13.28 -14.94 22.89
C ASN A 342 13.76 -16.34 23.28
N THR A 343 12.85 -17.28 23.47
CA THR A 343 13.20 -18.67 23.85
C THR A 343 13.09 -19.65 22.69
N THR A 344 11.91 -19.71 22.05
CA THR A 344 11.59 -20.68 20.98
C THR A 344 11.09 -20.03 19.69
N GLY A 345 10.90 -18.72 19.66
CA GLY A 345 10.47 -18.00 18.45
C GLY A 345 11.54 -18.01 17.37
N ALA A 346 11.22 -18.54 16.22
CA ALA A 346 12.15 -18.72 15.09
C ALA A 346 11.92 -17.71 13.96
N THR A 347 12.96 -17.50 13.16
CA THR A 347 12.87 -16.68 11.92
C THR A 347 12.44 -15.23 12.23
N ASN A 348 12.97 -14.67 13.29
CA ASN A 348 12.76 -13.27 13.63
C ASN A 348 13.98 -12.43 13.25
N THR A 349 13.74 -11.20 12.84
CA THR A 349 14.77 -10.20 12.58
C THR A 349 14.56 -9.01 13.51
N GLY A 350 15.47 -8.75 14.41
CA GLY A 350 15.52 -7.59 15.28
C GLY A 350 16.77 -6.75 15.00
N LEU A 351 16.60 -5.57 14.42
CA LEU A 351 17.68 -4.64 14.11
C LEU A 351 17.43 -3.30 14.81
N GLY A 352 18.08 -3.08 15.92
CA GLY A 352 17.94 -1.90 16.77
C GLY A 352 17.96 -2.26 18.25
N SER A 353 18.33 -1.31 19.11
CA SER A 353 18.23 -1.52 20.58
C SER A 353 16.77 -1.77 20.96
N TYR A 354 16.56 -2.78 21.79
CA TYR A 354 15.24 -3.24 22.25
C TYR A 354 14.28 -3.71 21.13
N ALA A 355 14.74 -3.93 19.88
CA ALA A 355 13.91 -4.51 18.84
C ALA A 355 13.48 -5.94 19.26
N LEU A 356 12.15 -6.22 19.31
CA LEU A 356 11.59 -7.50 19.76
C LEU A 356 12.08 -7.94 21.17
N ALA A 357 12.39 -6.99 22.05
CA ALA A 357 13.03 -7.31 23.32
C ALA A 357 12.26 -8.32 24.17
N LEU A 358 10.93 -8.21 24.23
CA LEU A 358 10.06 -9.09 25.02
C LEU A 358 9.47 -10.27 24.22
N ASN A 359 9.93 -10.51 22.98
CA ASN A 359 9.48 -11.66 22.20
C ASN A 359 9.88 -12.96 22.87
N THR A 360 8.90 -13.84 23.16
CA THR A 360 9.20 -15.12 23.82
C THR A 360 9.15 -16.32 22.86
N THR A 361 8.00 -16.51 22.21
CA THR A 361 7.72 -17.69 21.38
C THR A 361 7.26 -17.35 19.97
N ALA A 362 7.04 -16.09 19.68
CA ALA A 362 6.55 -15.66 18.38
C ALA A 362 7.61 -15.78 17.27
N SER A 363 7.17 -16.14 16.07
CA SER A 363 8.02 -16.37 14.91
C SER A 363 7.64 -15.45 13.75
N TYR A 364 8.57 -15.33 12.79
CA TYR A 364 8.36 -14.58 11.54
C TYR A 364 8.14 -13.08 11.74
N ASN A 365 8.71 -12.48 12.78
CA ASN A 365 8.64 -11.05 12.98
C ASN A 365 9.88 -10.35 12.42
N SER A 366 9.70 -9.17 11.84
CA SER A 366 10.76 -8.29 11.36
C SER A 366 10.65 -6.94 12.06
N ALA A 367 11.61 -6.58 12.88
CA ALA A 367 11.66 -5.33 13.63
C ALA A 367 12.96 -4.58 13.31
N VAL A 368 12.85 -3.37 12.78
CA VAL A 368 13.99 -2.50 12.44
C VAL A 368 13.77 -1.13 13.06
N GLY A 369 14.54 -0.78 14.05
CA GLY A 369 14.45 0.49 14.76
C GLY A 369 14.53 0.33 16.26
N TYR A 370 14.76 1.44 16.97
CA TYR A 370 14.74 1.46 18.44
C TYR A 370 13.33 1.07 18.92
N ASN A 371 13.26 0.09 19.82
CA ASN A 371 12.02 -0.40 20.44
C ASN A 371 10.93 -0.87 19.47
N ALA A 372 11.29 -1.18 18.20
CA ALA A 372 10.33 -1.75 17.25
C ALA A 372 9.85 -3.12 17.74
N LEU A 373 8.52 -3.34 17.85
CA LEU A 373 7.94 -4.55 18.46
C LEU A 373 8.46 -4.87 19.86
N GLY A 374 8.84 -3.83 20.63
CA GLY A 374 9.53 -4.02 21.92
C GLY A 374 8.76 -4.84 22.94
N ALA A 375 7.45 -4.70 23.04
CA ALA A 375 6.58 -5.44 23.98
C ALA A 375 5.99 -6.74 23.40
N ASN A 376 6.32 -7.13 22.17
CA ASN A 376 5.75 -8.32 21.55
C ASN A 376 6.13 -9.59 22.32
N THR A 377 5.15 -10.41 22.68
CA THR A 377 5.40 -11.69 23.37
C THR A 377 5.13 -12.89 22.48
N THR A 378 3.91 -13.01 21.96
CA THR A 378 3.44 -14.16 21.16
C THR A 378 2.86 -13.78 19.79
N GLY A 379 2.81 -12.51 19.45
CA GLY A 379 2.32 -12.06 18.14
C GLY A 379 3.29 -12.41 17.02
N ALA A 380 2.86 -13.15 16.02
CA ALA A 380 3.69 -13.62 14.91
C ALA A 380 3.42 -12.85 13.60
N GLN A 381 4.36 -12.95 12.65
CA GLN A 381 4.18 -12.40 11.31
C GLN A 381 3.97 -10.88 11.29
N ASN A 382 4.62 -10.16 12.18
CA ASN A 382 4.58 -8.70 12.21
C ASN A 382 5.83 -8.11 11.54
N THR A 383 5.65 -6.99 10.85
CA THR A 383 6.75 -6.19 10.30
C THR A 383 6.69 -4.79 10.92
N ALA A 384 7.74 -4.38 11.60
CA ALA A 384 7.87 -3.08 12.22
C ALA A 384 9.17 -2.41 11.79
N VAL A 385 9.09 -1.26 11.14
CA VAL A 385 10.25 -0.48 10.67
C VAL A 385 10.10 0.96 11.10
N GLY A 386 10.90 1.39 12.05
CA GLY A 386 10.86 2.74 12.59
C GLY A 386 11.04 2.77 14.11
N TYR A 387 11.34 3.94 14.66
CA TYR A 387 11.35 4.19 16.09
C TYR A 387 9.95 3.92 16.68
N GLY A 388 9.83 3.07 17.68
CA GLY A 388 8.57 2.78 18.36
C GLY A 388 7.46 2.19 17.47
N ALA A 389 7.81 1.64 16.29
CA ALA A 389 6.81 0.97 15.45
C ALA A 389 6.31 -0.30 16.15
N LEU A 390 4.98 -0.44 16.35
CA LEU A 390 4.35 -1.58 17.06
C LEU A 390 4.93 -1.84 18.45
N ASP A 391 5.44 -0.82 19.14
CA ASP A 391 6.14 -1.03 20.40
C ASP A 391 5.28 -1.60 21.54
N ALA A 392 3.99 -1.28 21.61
CA ALA A 392 3.05 -1.83 22.57
C ALA A 392 2.43 -3.19 22.17
N ASN A 393 2.73 -3.73 20.98
CA ASN A 393 2.14 -4.98 20.51
C ASN A 393 2.50 -6.14 21.43
N THR A 394 1.50 -6.88 21.93
CA THR A 394 1.77 -8.03 22.81
C THR A 394 1.49 -9.36 22.12
N THR A 395 0.31 -9.57 21.61
CA THR A 395 -0.15 -10.85 21.07
C THR A 395 -0.67 -10.79 19.65
N ALA A 396 -0.82 -9.59 19.10
CA ALA A 396 -1.39 -9.42 17.77
C ALA A 396 -0.44 -9.87 16.65
N ALA A 397 -1.02 -10.42 15.61
CA ALA A 397 -0.29 -10.98 14.48
C ALA A 397 -0.65 -10.30 13.15
N ASN A 398 0.21 -10.51 12.14
CA ASN A 398 -0.03 -10.05 10.76
C ASN A 398 -0.11 -8.52 10.62
N ASN A 399 0.57 -7.75 11.45
CA ASN A 399 0.61 -6.31 11.34
C ASN A 399 1.85 -5.84 10.57
N VAL A 400 1.70 -4.78 9.80
CA VAL A 400 2.79 -4.06 9.13
C VAL A 400 2.79 -2.63 9.62
N ALA A 401 3.88 -2.19 10.23
CA ALA A 401 4.08 -0.82 10.69
C ALA A 401 5.41 -0.27 10.16
N VAL A 402 5.36 0.75 9.34
CA VAL A 402 6.55 1.39 8.76
C VAL A 402 6.46 2.90 8.98
N GLY A 403 7.29 3.42 9.86
CA GLY A 403 7.31 4.84 10.20
C GLY A 403 7.59 5.08 11.69
N PHE A 404 7.88 6.32 12.04
CA PHE A 404 8.00 6.78 13.42
C PHE A 404 6.64 6.59 14.14
N GLU A 405 6.63 5.82 15.22
CA GLU A 405 5.45 5.52 16.05
C GLU A 405 4.23 4.97 15.26
N ALA A 406 4.47 4.29 14.12
CA ALA A 406 3.40 3.63 13.39
C ALA A 406 2.83 2.47 14.23
N LEU A 407 1.48 2.41 14.43
CA LEU A 407 0.79 1.42 15.27
C LEU A 407 1.36 1.30 16.71
N SER A 408 1.89 2.37 17.26
CA SER A 408 2.62 2.29 18.55
C SER A 408 1.75 1.82 19.72
N ALA A 409 0.49 2.22 19.81
CA ALA A 409 -0.39 1.79 20.90
C ALA A 409 -1.06 0.41 20.68
N ASN A 410 -0.80 -0.27 19.56
CA ASN A 410 -1.50 -1.53 19.26
C ASN A 410 -1.11 -2.64 20.25
N THR A 411 -2.11 -3.25 20.87
CA THR A 411 -1.86 -4.36 21.83
C THR A 411 -2.28 -5.71 21.25
N THR A 412 -3.55 -5.82 20.83
CA THR A 412 -4.14 -7.08 20.35
C THR A 412 -4.81 -6.98 18.97
N GLY A 413 -4.79 -5.80 18.33
CA GLY A 413 -5.35 -5.61 16.99
C GLY A 413 -4.50 -6.28 15.91
N ALA A 414 -5.08 -7.20 15.15
CA ALA A 414 -4.38 -7.98 14.13
C ALA A 414 -4.67 -7.51 12.71
N SER A 415 -3.79 -7.86 11.78
CA SER A 415 -3.97 -7.62 10.33
C SER A 415 -4.13 -6.14 9.97
N ASN A 416 -3.39 -5.27 10.63
CA ASN A 416 -3.35 -3.85 10.31
C ASN A 416 -2.10 -3.51 9.47
N VAL A 417 -2.23 -2.54 8.60
CA VAL A 417 -1.13 -1.96 7.82
C VAL A 417 -1.02 -0.47 8.14
N ALA A 418 0.08 -0.04 8.70
CA ALA A 418 0.39 1.35 8.99
C ALA A 418 1.70 1.74 8.30
N VAL A 419 1.65 2.68 7.38
CA VAL A 419 2.84 3.19 6.67
C VAL A 419 2.84 4.70 6.72
N GLY A 420 3.74 5.26 7.49
CA GLY A 420 3.85 6.70 7.73
C GLY A 420 4.06 7.03 9.20
N SER A 421 4.61 8.20 9.49
CA SER A 421 4.75 8.67 10.87
C SER A 421 3.37 8.84 11.52
N ALA A 422 3.20 8.29 12.71
CA ALA A 422 1.96 8.28 13.48
C ALA A 422 0.73 7.74 12.70
N ALA A 423 0.95 6.81 11.76
CA ALA A 423 -0.14 6.10 11.12
C ALA A 423 -0.71 5.06 12.10
N LEU A 424 -2.05 5.08 12.37
CA LEU A 424 -2.73 4.18 13.31
C LEU A 424 -2.09 4.17 14.71
N ASP A 425 -1.44 5.26 15.14
CA ASP A 425 -0.67 5.31 16.40
C ASP A 425 -1.52 5.07 17.65
N ALA A 426 -2.78 5.48 17.67
CA ALA A 426 -3.70 5.22 18.78
C ALA A 426 -4.42 3.87 18.74
N ASN A 427 -4.25 3.05 17.70
CA ASN A 427 -4.96 1.78 17.57
C ASN A 427 -4.54 0.81 18.68
N THR A 428 -5.51 0.29 19.42
CA THR A 428 -5.25 -0.68 20.50
C THR A 428 -5.72 -2.09 20.15
N THR A 429 -6.94 -2.25 19.72
CA THR A 429 -7.58 -3.55 19.43
C THR A 429 -8.25 -3.64 18.06
N GLY A 430 -8.31 -2.55 17.30
CA GLY A 430 -8.89 -2.53 15.96
C GLY A 430 -8.15 -3.44 14.99
N THR A 431 -8.88 -4.12 14.10
CA THR A 431 -8.35 -5.11 13.15
C THR A 431 -8.66 -4.73 11.71
N TYR A 432 -7.84 -5.23 10.78
CA TYR A 432 -8.04 -5.04 9.33
C TYR A 432 -8.06 -3.58 8.90
N ASN A 433 -7.31 -2.70 9.58
CA ASN A 433 -7.17 -1.31 9.19
C ASN A 433 -5.94 -1.11 8.30
N VAL A 434 -6.06 -0.26 7.30
CA VAL A 434 -4.96 0.16 6.42
C VAL A 434 -4.78 1.67 6.55
N GLY A 435 -3.71 2.12 7.18
CA GLY A 435 -3.32 3.52 7.32
C GLY A 435 -2.02 3.80 6.57
N VAL A 436 -2.07 4.54 5.46
CA VAL A 436 -0.89 4.90 4.67
C VAL A 436 -0.80 6.41 4.53
N GLY A 437 0.15 7.01 5.18
CA GLY A 437 0.34 8.46 5.19
C GLY A 437 0.61 9.00 6.60
N TYR A 438 1.11 10.23 6.68
CA TYR A 438 1.31 10.94 7.94
C TYR A 438 -0.03 11.11 8.68
N GLU A 439 -0.11 10.67 9.94
CA GLU A 439 -1.32 10.70 10.79
C GLU A 439 -2.56 10.06 10.15
N ALA A 440 -2.41 9.10 9.21
CA ALA A 440 -3.54 8.36 8.67
C ALA A 440 -4.15 7.47 9.76
N LEU A 441 -5.49 7.57 10.02
CA LEU A 441 -6.22 6.81 11.03
C LEU A 441 -5.67 7.00 12.47
N SER A 442 -5.02 8.12 12.77
CA SER A 442 -4.28 8.30 14.04
C SER A 442 -5.17 8.30 15.29
N ALA A 443 -6.45 8.63 15.20
CA ALA A 443 -7.37 8.57 16.34
C ALA A 443 -8.17 7.25 16.47
N SER A 444 -7.98 6.31 15.55
CA SER A 444 -8.69 5.02 15.57
C SER A 444 -8.17 4.13 16.70
N THR A 445 -8.96 3.86 17.73
CA THR A 445 -8.53 3.06 18.88
C THR A 445 -8.96 1.60 18.79
N THR A 446 -10.22 1.34 18.56
CA THR A 446 -10.83 -0.01 18.58
C THR A 446 -11.59 -0.36 17.29
N THR A 447 -11.65 0.56 16.35
CA THR A 447 -12.41 0.39 15.11
C THR A 447 -11.69 -0.47 14.10
N SER A 448 -12.43 -1.11 13.23
CA SER A 448 -11.93 -2.12 12.31
C SER A 448 -12.35 -1.87 10.87
N GLN A 449 -11.61 -2.49 9.94
CA GLN A 449 -11.97 -2.49 8.52
C GLN A 449 -12.03 -1.08 7.91
N ASN A 450 -11.09 -0.22 8.31
CA ASN A 450 -10.93 1.10 7.73
C ASN A 450 -9.70 1.13 6.81
N THR A 451 -9.81 1.86 5.71
CA THR A 451 -8.70 2.12 4.79
C THR A 451 -8.48 3.62 4.66
N GLY A 452 -7.38 4.14 5.14
CA GLY A 452 -6.98 5.54 5.04
C GLY A 452 -5.65 5.67 4.30
N VAL A 453 -5.67 6.19 3.08
CA VAL A 453 -4.47 6.39 2.25
C VAL A 453 -4.34 7.86 1.87
N GLY A 454 -3.37 8.53 2.44
CA GLY A 454 -3.11 9.94 2.23
C GLY A 454 -2.71 10.67 3.53
N TYR A 455 -2.14 11.86 3.39
CA TYR A 455 -1.85 12.75 4.52
C TYR A 455 -3.14 13.00 5.30
N ARG A 456 -3.18 12.61 6.57
CA ARG A 456 -4.33 12.76 7.49
C ARG A 456 -5.66 12.15 7.01
N ALA A 457 -5.62 11.17 6.10
CA ALA A 457 -6.82 10.44 5.74
C ALA A 457 -7.40 9.72 6.96
N LEU A 458 -8.72 9.91 7.24
CA LEU A 458 -9.41 9.35 8.41
C LEU A 458 -8.74 9.69 9.76
N LYS A 459 -8.09 10.85 9.88
CA LYS A 459 -7.32 11.19 11.08
C LYS A 459 -8.11 11.06 12.38
N ALA A 460 -9.32 11.62 12.45
CA ALA A 460 -10.17 11.64 13.64
C ALA A 460 -11.10 10.43 13.77
N ASN A 461 -10.93 9.39 12.94
CA ASN A 461 -11.91 8.32 12.79
C ASN A 461 -12.05 7.43 14.03
N THR A 462 -13.26 7.27 14.48
CA THR A 462 -13.67 6.25 15.45
C THR A 462 -14.84 5.39 14.97
N GLY A 463 -15.21 5.49 13.67
CA GLY A 463 -16.16 4.61 12.97
C GLY A 463 -15.47 3.45 12.27
N SER A 464 -16.21 2.43 11.85
CA SER A 464 -15.69 1.27 11.11
C SER A 464 -16.16 1.27 9.65
N TYR A 465 -15.50 0.45 8.82
CA TYR A 465 -15.89 0.26 7.41
C TYR A 465 -15.75 1.52 6.54
N ASN A 466 -14.82 2.42 6.85
CA ASN A 466 -14.58 3.61 6.05
C ASN A 466 -13.39 3.42 5.11
N SER A 467 -13.51 3.94 3.89
CA SER A 467 -12.45 3.93 2.87
C SER A 467 -12.13 5.36 2.42
N ALA A 468 -10.93 5.84 2.66
CA ALA A 468 -10.49 7.17 2.33
C ALA A 468 -9.18 7.15 1.54
N PHE A 469 -9.18 7.72 0.35
CA PHE A 469 -8.02 7.84 -0.53
C PHE A 469 -7.82 9.30 -0.95
N GLY A 470 -6.82 9.94 -0.41
CA GLY A 470 -6.50 11.34 -0.70
C GLY A 470 -6.07 12.12 0.55
N MET A 471 -5.41 13.25 0.33
CA MET A 471 -5.06 14.17 1.41
C MET A 471 -6.34 14.64 2.12
N SER A 472 -6.40 14.52 3.43
CA SER A 472 -7.52 14.93 4.29
C SER A 472 -8.88 14.27 3.97
N ALA A 473 -8.93 13.21 3.16
CA ALA A 473 -10.18 12.50 2.91
C ALA A 473 -10.74 11.95 4.24
N LEU A 474 -12.04 12.24 4.55
CA LEU A 474 -12.70 11.88 5.81
C LEU A 474 -11.91 12.29 7.08
N GLN A 475 -11.16 13.39 7.02
CA GLN A 475 -10.23 13.75 8.10
C GLN A 475 -10.92 13.91 9.46
N THR A 476 -12.10 14.51 9.51
CA THR A 476 -12.82 14.80 10.77
C THR A 476 -13.87 13.76 11.14
N ASN A 477 -13.94 12.65 10.40
CA ASN A 477 -14.90 11.58 10.68
C ASN A 477 -14.74 11.06 12.11
N THR A 478 -15.76 11.15 12.93
CA THR A 478 -15.73 10.57 14.28
C THR A 478 -16.41 9.20 14.26
N THR A 479 -17.72 9.15 14.32
CA THR A 479 -18.46 7.88 14.43
C THR A 479 -19.11 7.40 13.13
N GLY A 480 -19.03 8.20 12.05
CA GLY A 480 -19.58 7.82 10.75
C GLY A 480 -18.96 6.52 10.23
N SER A 481 -19.78 5.61 9.71
CA SER A 481 -19.36 4.30 9.21
C SER A 481 -19.82 4.06 7.78
N ASN A 482 -19.17 3.12 7.08
CA ASN A 482 -19.50 2.75 5.70
C ASN A 482 -19.35 3.92 4.70
N ASN A 483 -18.43 4.84 4.94
CA ASN A 483 -18.17 5.94 4.03
C ASN A 483 -17.02 5.62 3.08
N THR A 484 -17.15 6.04 1.83
CA THR A 484 -16.08 5.98 0.82
C THR A 484 -15.76 7.40 0.37
N ALA A 485 -14.51 7.82 0.54
CA ALA A 485 -14.02 9.12 0.08
C ALA A 485 -12.76 8.94 -0.77
N VAL A 486 -12.80 9.40 -2.01
CA VAL A 486 -11.68 9.33 -2.94
C VAL A 486 -11.44 10.72 -3.54
N GLY A 487 -10.34 11.33 -3.18
CA GLY A 487 -9.99 12.67 -3.61
C GLY A 487 -9.48 13.54 -2.47
N ARG A 488 -8.77 14.59 -2.79
CA ARG A 488 -8.32 15.57 -1.80
C ARG A 488 -9.54 16.25 -1.19
N ASP A 489 -9.59 16.31 0.14
CA ASP A 489 -10.64 16.94 0.95
C ASP A 489 -12.06 16.38 0.69
N ALA A 490 -12.18 15.16 0.11
CA ALA A 490 -13.47 14.49 -0.03
C ALA A 490 -14.01 14.11 1.36
N LEU A 491 -15.30 14.46 1.66
CA LEU A 491 -15.95 14.26 2.97
C LEU A 491 -15.13 14.75 4.16
N VAL A 492 -14.32 15.78 3.96
CA VAL A 492 -13.39 16.24 5.01
C VAL A 492 -14.06 16.61 6.31
N SER A 493 -15.25 17.24 6.24
CA SER A 493 -16.02 17.74 7.39
C SER A 493 -16.95 16.69 8.01
N ASN A 494 -17.03 15.48 7.47
CA ASN A 494 -17.94 14.45 7.99
C ASN A 494 -17.59 14.10 9.43
N THR A 495 -18.60 14.07 10.31
CA THR A 495 -18.43 13.67 11.71
C THR A 495 -19.17 12.38 12.01
N THR A 496 -20.49 12.36 11.79
CA THR A 496 -21.36 11.22 12.13
C THR A 496 -22.10 10.64 10.93
N GLY A 497 -22.06 11.30 9.76
CA GLY A 497 -22.73 10.83 8.55
C GLY A 497 -22.22 9.44 8.12
N ALA A 498 -23.14 8.56 7.76
CA ALA A 498 -22.84 7.19 7.37
C ALA A 498 -23.31 6.87 5.94
N ASN A 499 -22.74 5.83 5.33
CA ASN A 499 -23.13 5.35 4.01
C ASN A 499 -22.97 6.40 2.89
N ASN A 500 -22.01 7.30 3.01
CA ASN A 500 -21.72 8.28 1.99
C ASN A 500 -20.64 7.79 1.04
N THR A 501 -20.79 8.10 -0.23
CA THR A 501 -19.77 7.89 -1.27
C THR A 501 -19.40 9.23 -1.89
N ALA A 502 -18.15 9.64 -1.75
CA ALA A 502 -17.61 10.88 -2.29
C ALA A 502 -16.37 10.58 -3.14
N VAL A 503 -16.44 10.88 -4.41
CA VAL A 503 -15.33 10.68 -5.35
C VAL A 503 -15.09 11.98 -6.13
N GLY A 504 -14.00 12.64 -5.84
CA GLY A 504 -13.61 13.90 -6.45
C GLY A 504 -13.04 14.89 -5.44
N TYR A 505 -12.34 15.90 -5.94
CA TYR A 505 -11.86 17.03 -5.16
C TYR A 505 -13.04 17.79 -4.54
N LEU A 506 -13.02 18.05 -3.23
CA LEU A 506 -14.07 18.74 -2.46
C LEU A 506 -15.47 18.10 -2.56
N SER A 507 -15.59 16.84 -3.02
CA SER A 507 -16.89 16.18 -3.02
C SER A 507 -17.41 15.98 -1.60
N LEU A 508 -18.69 16.36 -1.32
CA LEU A 508 -19.32 16.35 0.01
C LEU A 508 -18.49 17.05 1.09
N TYR A 509 -17.81 18.14 0.73
CA TYR A 509 -16.82 18.83 1.57
C TYR A 509 -17.39 19.27 2.93
N THR A 510 -18.56 19.90 2.96
CA THR A 510 -19.17 20.43 4.19
C THR A 510 -20.07 19.42 4.91
N ASN A 511 -20.28 18.23 4.35
CA ASN A 511 -21.19 17.24 4.93
C ASN A 511 -20.69 16.81 6.31
N SER A 512 -21.40 17.18 7.36
CA SER A 512 -21.03 16.83 8.71
C SER A 512 -21.82 15.63 9.28
N THR A 513 -23.12 15.60 9.04
CA THR A 513 -24.04 14.61 9.60
C THR A 513 -24.87 13.88 8.55
N GLY A 514 -24.94 14.39 7.33
CA GLY A 514 -25.76 13.82 6.26
C GLY A 514 -25.31 12.41 5.89
N ALA A 515 -26.27 11.53 5.69
CA ALA A 515 -26.06 10.11 5.40
C ALA A 515 -26.59 9.70 4.03
N SER A 516 -26.10 8.59 3.52
CA SER A 516 -26.59 7.99 2.27
C SER A 516 -26.47 8.89 1.03
N ASN A 517 -25.48 9.77 1.03
CA ASN A 517 -25.18 10.63 -0.12
C ASN A 517 -24.19 9.96 -1.06
N THR A 518 -24.37 10.18 -2.37
CA THR A 518 -23.45 9.75 -3.42
C THR A 518 -23.02 10.96 -4.23
N ALA A 519 -21.73 11.31 -4.17
CA ALA A 519 -21.11 12.38 -4.92
C ALA A 519 -19.97 11.84 -5.78
N PHE A 520 -20.05 12.03 -7.08
CA PHE A 520 -19.03 11.60 -8.02
C PHE A 520 -18.67 12.74 -8.98
N GLY A 521 -17.60 13.43 -8.73
CA GLY A 521 -17.14 14.60 -9.46
C GLY A 521 -16.48 15.62 -8.53
N ALA A 522 -15.60 16.46 -9.07
CA ALA A 522 -15.06 17.56 -8.28
C ALA A 522 -16.20 18.51 -7.89
N GLU A 523 -16.22 18.94 -6.62
CA GLU A 523 -17.20 19.88 -6.07
C GLU A 523 -18.66 19.36 -6.12
N ALA A 524 -18.84 18.04 -6.37
CA ALA A 524 -20.18 17.44 -6.33
C ALA A 524 -20.69 17.42 -4.88
N LEU A 525 -21.93 17.96 -4.64
CA LEU A 525 -22.54 18.12 -3.33
C LEU A 525 -21.62 18.80 -2.31
N GLU A 526 -20.80 19.76 -2.74
CA GLU A 526 -19.80 20.40 -1.88
C GLU A 526 -20.37 20.92 -0.58
N LYS A 527 -21.52 21.62 -0.62
CA LYS A 527 -22.14 22.27 0.55
C LYS A 527 -23.22 21.44 1.22
N ASN A 528 -23.40 20.18 0.83
CA ASN A 528 -24.47 19.32 1.36
C ASN A 528 -24.31 19.03 2.84
N THR A 529 -25.39 19.12 3.60
CA THR A 529 -25.42 18.72 5.02
C THR A 529 -26.54 17.72 5.35
N THR A 530 -27.32 17.28 4.36
CA THR A 530 -28.49 16.40 4.51
C THR A 530 -28.30 15.03 3.90
N ASP A 531 -29.36 14.23 3.92
CA ASP A 531 -29.34 12.83 3.54
C ASP A 531 -29.76 12.57 2.08
N SER A 532 -29.37 11.42 1.56
CA SER A 532 -29.99 10.78 0.40
C SER A 532 -29.92 11.58 -0.91
N ASN A 533 -28.86 12.36 -1.11
CA ASN A 533 -28.60 13.05 -2.37
C ASN A 533 -27.64 12.26 -3.23
N THR A 534 -27.88 12.28 -4.53
CA THR A 534 -27.02 11.67 -5.55
C THR A 534 -26.56 12.71 -6.56
N ALA A 535 -25.26 12.92 -6.71
CA ALA A 535 -24.66 13.83 -7.67
C ALA A 535 -23.56 13.15 -8.47
N PHE A 536 -23.60 13.29 -9.77
CA PHE A 536 -22.65 12.71 -10.72
C PHE A 536 -22.24 13.76 -11.76
N GLY A 537 -21.09 14.38 -11.60
CA GLY A 537 -20.57 15.42 -12.50
C GLY A 537 -19.80 16.50 -11.75
N TYR A 538 -19.01 17.27 -12.46
CA TYR A 538 -18.35 18.47 -11.96
C TYR A 538 -19.42 19.47 -11.49
N GLN A 539 -19.32 19.95 -10.23
CA GLN A 539 -20.24 20.89 -9.60
C GLN A 539 -21.72 20.44 -9.59
N ALA A 540 -21.97 19.12 -9.71
CA ALA A 540 -23.33 18.62 -9.62
C ALA A 540 -23.89 18.82 -8.23
N ALA A 541 -25.00 19.56 -8.08
CA ALA A 541 -25.66 19.92 -6.82
C ALA A 541 -24.72 20.63 -5.82
N GLU A 542 -23.77 21.43 -6.31
CA GLU A 542 -22.69 22.04 -5.50
C GLU A 542 -23.22 22.80 -4.29
N GLU A 543 -24.19 23.73 -4.50
CA GLU A 543 -24.72 24.63 -3.48
C GLU A 543 -25.81 23.98 -2.60
N THR A 544 -26.17 22.70 -2.81
CA THR A 544 -27.18 22.03 -2.01
C THR A 544 -26.79 22.04 -0.52
N THR A 545 -27.62 22.65 0.32
CA THR A 545 -27.37 22.69 1.76
C THR A 545 -28.29 21.75 2.54
N THR A 546 -29.59 22.00 2.54
CA THR A 546 -30.59 21.25 3.31
C THR A 546 -31.64 20.52 2.48
N GLY A 547 -31.53 20.55 1.13
CA GLY A 547 -32.39 19.75 0.24
C GLY A 547 -31.99 18.27 0.25
N ASP A 548 -32.95 17.38 0.38
CA ASP A 548 -32.75 15.93 0.43
C ASP A 548 -33.41 15.20 -0.76
N PHE A 549 -33.05 13.94 -0.98
CA PHE A 549 -33.58 13.08 -2.04
C PHE A 549 -33.43 13.66 -3.46
N ASN A 550 -32.37 14.40 -3.74
CA ASN A 550 -32.11 14.94 -5.06
C ASN A 550 -31.17 14.01 -5.87
N VAL A 551 -31.40 13.99 -7.19
CA VAL A 551 -30.55 13.32 -8.16
C VAL A 551 -30.03 14.34 -9.17
N ALA A 552 -28.73 14.56 -9.23
CA ALA A 552 -28.06 15.45 -10.16
C ALA A 552 -27.02 14.69 -10.98
N VAL A 553 -27.20 14.56 -12.28
CA VAL A 553 -26.27 13.85 -13.18
C VAL A 553 -25.92 14.73 -14.37
N GLY A 554 -24.69 15.18 -14.42
CA GLY A 554 -24.19 16.08 -15.45
C GLY A 554 -23.34 17.20 -14.86
N ALA A 555 -22.47 17.81 -15.66
CA ALA A 555 -21.71 18.99 -15.22
C ALA A 555 -22.68 20.13 -14.90
N SER A 556 -22.49 20.75 -13.73
CA SER A 556 -23.35 21.84 -13.22
C SER A 556 -24.86 21.52 -13.25
N ALA A 557 -25.22 20.24 -13.17
CA ALA A 557 -26.62 19.85 -12.99
C ALA A 557 -27.03 20.18 -11.55
N PHE A 558 -28.15 20.92 -11.37
CA PHE A 558 -28.67 21.32 -10.06
C PHE A 558 -27.70 22.14 -9.21
N GLU A 559 -26.81 22.90 -9.84
CA GLU A 559 -25.66 23.58 -9.22
C GLU A 559 -26.06 24.50 -8.07
N ASP A 560 -26.99 25.46 -8.32
CA ASP A 560 -27.36 26.54 -7.39
C ASP A 560 -28.42 26.15 -6.34
N ASN A 561 -28.78 24.87 -6.26
CA ASN A 561 -29.82 24.46 -5.30
C ASN A 561 -29.35 24.65 -3.85
N THR A 562 -30.22 25.23 -3.03
CA THR A 562 -29.94 25.38 -1.59
C THR A 562 -30.79 24.45 -0.74
N THR A 563 -32.12 24.56 -0.84
CA THR A 563 -33.09 23.84 0.01
C THR A 563 -34.09 22.99 -0.75
N GLY A 564 -34.05 23.03 -2.11
CA GLY A 564 -34.95 22.22 -2.93
C GLY A 564 -34.72 20.72 -2.74
N ALA A 565 -35.81 19.98 -2.53
CA ALA A 565 -35.80 18.54 -2.27
C ALA A 565 -36.54 17.73 -3.35
N GLN A 566 -36.24 16.45 -3.46
CA GLN A 566 -36.97 15.52 -4.34
C GLN A 566 -36.92 15.93 -5.83
N ASN A 567 -35.77 16.49 -6.27
CA ASN A 567 -35.58 16.88 -7.66
C ASN A 567 -34.71 15.86 -8.39
N THR A 568 -34.97 15.71 -9.69
CA THR A 568 -34.15 14.91 -10.59
C THR A 568 -33.64 15.79 -11.73
N ALA A 569 -32.34 16.00 -11.81
CA ALA A 569 -31.65 16.76 -12.83
C ALA A 569 -30.64 15.86 -13.55
N ILE A 570 -30.87 15.54 -14.82
CA ILE A 570 -30.00 14.66 -15.62
C ILE A 570 -29.64 15.36 -16.93
N GLY A 571 -28.41 15.75 -17.08
CA GLY A 571 -27.91 16.51 -18.24
C GLY A 571 -27.05 17.68 -17.80
N GLY A 572 -26.10 18.12 -18.64
CA GLY A 572 -25.33 19.32 -18.34
C GLY A 572 -26.24 20.53 -18.15
N TYR A 573 -26.07 21.29 -17.06
CA TYR A 573 -26.86 22.45 -16.69
C TYR A 573 -28.36 22.18 -16.50
N ALA A 574 -28.79 20.92 -16.36
CA ALA A 574 -30.17 20.61 -16.03
C ALA A 574 -30.54 21.16 -14.67
N LEU A 575 -31.65 21.92 -14.54
CA LEU A 575 -32.14 22.52 -13.30
C LEU A 575 -31.08 23.36 -12.56
N ARG A 576 -30.12 23.97 -13.27
CA ARG A 576 -28.94 24.58 -12.70
C ARG A 576 -29.25 25.63 -11.63
N ASN A 577 -30.11 26.59 -11.94
CA ASN A 577 -30.40 27.75 -11.10
C ASN A 577 -31.51 27.49 -10.05
N ASN A 578 -31.92 26.23 -9.86
CA ASN A 578 -32.93 25.92 -8.83
C ASN A 578 -32.40 26.29 -7.44
N THR A 579 -33.18 27.04 -6.68
CA THR A 579 -32.72 27.40 -5.31
C THR A 579 -33.50 26.66 -4.23
N THR A 580 -34.84 26.72 -4.30
CA THR A 580 -35.71 26.21 -3.23
C THR A 580 -36.85 25.30 -3.72
N ALA A 581 -36.98 25.13 -5.03
CA ALA A 581 -38.09 24.37 -5.58
C ALA A 581 -37.95 22.85 -5.42
N ASN A 582 -39.08 22.18 -5.25
CA ASN A 582 -39.14 20.74 -5.02
C ASN A 582 -39.86 19.98 -6.14
N ASN A 583 -39.63 18.68 -6.17
CA ASN A 583 -40.38 17.76 -7.05
C ASN A 583 -40.26 18.06 -8.54
N ASN A 584 -39.15 18.58 -8.99
CA ASN A 584 -38.90 18.81 -10.42
C ASN A 584 -38.12 17.63 -11.05
N VAL A 585 -38.46 17.33 -12.29
CA VAL A 585 -37.73 16.38 -13.13
C VAL A 585 -37.21 17.13 -14.36
N ALA A 586 -35.89 17.22 -14.49
CA ALA A 586 -35.22 17.84 -15.64
C ALA A 586 -34.25 16.82 -16.28
N VAL A 587 -34.53 16.40 -17.49
CA VAL A 587 -33.70 15.42 -18.21
C VAL A 587 -33.33 15.97 -19.59
N GLY A 588 -32.12 16.39 -19.78
CA GLY A 588 -31.61 16.98 -21.01
C GLY A 588 -30.68 18.15 -20.76
N TYR A 589 -29.90 18.51 -21.74
CA TYR A 589 -29.01 19.67 -21.71
C TYR A 589 -29.85 20.96 -21.55
N LEU A 590 -29.55 21.77 -20.52
CA LEU A 590 -30.28 23.00 -20.17
C LEU A 590 -31.79 22.78 -19.96
N ALA A 591 -32.22 21.57 -19.59
CA ALA A 591 -33.62 21.37 -19.25
C ALA A 591 -33.93 22.06 -17.92
N LEU A 592 -34.97 22.92 -17.87
CA LEU A 592 -35.42 23.68 -16.69
C LEU A 592 -34.29 24.55 -16.08
N ASP A 593 -33.36 25.06 -16.88
CA ASP A 593 -32.10 25.68 -16.46
C ASP A 593 -32.28 26.86 -15.50
N VAL A 594 -33.16 27.83 -15.79
CA VAL A 594 -33.29 29.04 -14.98
C VAL A 594 -34.34 28.97 -13.88
N ASN A 595 -34.87 27.77 -13.60
CA ASN A 595 -35.88 27.62 -12.56
C ASN A 595 -35.33 27.98 -11.18
N THR A 596 -35.96 28.85 -10.44
CA THR A 596 -35.53 29.21 -9.08
C THR A 596 -36.49 28.64 -8.03
N THR A 597 -37.80 28.86 -8.17
CA THR A 597 -38.83 28.52 -7.18
C THR A 597 -40.01 27.71 -7.73
N GLY A 598 -40.03 27.46 -9.04
CA GLY A 598 -41.10 26.68 -9.69
C GLY A 598 -41.03 25.20 -9.33
N ALA A 599 -42.07 24.62 -8.79
CA ALA A 599 -42.12 23.24 -8.32
C ALA A 599 -42.98 22.32 -9.22
N GLN A 600 -42.77 21.01 -9.08
CA GLN A 600 -43.60 20.00 -9.74
C GLN A 600 -43.59 20.08 -11.27
N ASN A 601 -42.46 20.47 -11.87
CA ASN A 601 -42.28 20.50 -13.31
C ASN A 601 -41.60 19.20 -13.79
N VAL A 602 -41.96 18.77 -14.98
CA VAL A 602 -41.31 17.69 -15.72
C VAL A 602 -40.80 18.26 -17.04
N ALA A 603 -39.50 18.33 -17.21
CA ALA A 603 -38.82 18.78 -18.42
C ALA A 603 -37.92 17.66 -18.95
N VAL A 604 -38.26 17.07 -20.09
CA VAL A 604 -37.52 15.98 -20.73
C VAL A 604 -37.20 16.36 -22.17
N GLY A 605 -35.93 16.65 -22.40
CA GLY A 605 -35.45 17.12 -23.74
C GLY A 605 -34.50 18.30 -23.58
N ALA A 606 -33.55 18.45 -24.49
CA ALA A 606 -32.66 19.61 -24.45
C ALA A 606 -33.48 20.90 -24.64
N TYR A 607 -33.18 21.91 -23.79
CA TYR A 607 -33.90 23.20 -23.73
C TYR A 607 -35.41 23.08 -23.44
N ALA A 608 -35.87 21.97 -22.85
CA ALA A 608 -37.24 21.88 -22.37
C ALA A 608 -37.43 22.77 -21.12
N LEU A 609 -38.45 23.67 -21.14
CA LEU A 609 -38.73 24.57 -20.02
C LEU A 609 -37.55 25.45 -19.58
N ASP A 610 -36.57 25.72 -20.42
CA ASP A 610 -35.28 26.32 -20.02
C ASP A 610 -35.42 27.77 -19.51
N ALA A 611 -36.44 28.53 -19.92
CA ALA A 611 -36.72 29.88 -19.40
C ALA A 611 -37.62 29.94 -18.17
N ALA A 612 -38.14 28.81 -17.66
CA ALA A 612 -39.09 28.81 -16.55
C ALA A 612 -38.40 29.20 -15.22
N SER A 613 -38.71 30.39 -14.69
CA SER A 613 -38.12 30.87 -13.46
C SER A 613 -38.92 30.55 -12.20
N THR A 614 -40.25 30.71 -12.26
CA THR A 614 -41.16 30.48 -11.12
C THR A 614 -42.39 29.63 -11.49
N ALA A 615 -42.46 29.19 -12.75
CA ALA A 615 -43.57 28.39 -13.24
C ALA A 615 -43.61 26.98 -12.57
N SER A 616 -44.82 26.50 -12.28
CA SER A 616 -45.07 25.26 -11.57
C SER A 616 -46.05 24.34 -12.29
N ASN A 617 -45.99 23.03 -11.99
CA ASN A 617 -46.92 22.03 -12.50
C ASN A 617 -46.91 21.90 -14.03
N ASN A 618 -45.78 22.11 -14.68
CA ASN A 618 -45.69 21.98 -16.14
C ASN A 618 -45.08 20.64 -16.55
N ILE A 619 -45.51 20.08 -17.64
CA ILE A 619 -44.95 18.91 -18.30
C ILE A 619 -44.43 19.33 -19.67
N ALA A 620 -43.14 19.27 -19.92
CA ALA A 620 -42.49 19.56 -21.19
C ALA A 620 -41.65 18.35 -21.63
N VAL A 621 -42.05 17.72 -22.72
CA VAL A 621 -41.33 16.55 -23.25
C VAL A 621 -41.01 16.75 -24.70
N GLY A 622 -39.76 16.95 -25.04
CA GLY A 622 -39.29 17.20 -26.40
C GLY A 622 -38.22 18.29 -26.46
N TYR A 623 -37.49 18.35 -27.58
CA TYR A 623 -36.52 19.40 -27.82
C TYR A 623 -37.24 20.76 -27.86
N ARG A 624 -36.79 21.72 -27.02
CA ARG A 624 -37.40 23.07 -26.83
C ARG A 624 -38.91 23.06 -26.55
N ALA A 625 -39.44 21.99 -25.96
CA ALA A 625 -40.81 21.98 -25.50
C ALA A 625 -40.99 23.00 -24.38
N LEU A 626 -41.96 23.94 -24.52
CA LEU A 626 -42.26 24.99 -23.54
C LEU A 626 -41.06 25.86 -23.16
N SER A 627 -40.08 26.04 -24.07
CA SER A 627 -38.78 26.64 -23.82
C SER A 627 -38.88 28.06 -23.25
N GLN A 628 -39.70 28.93 -23.78
CA GLN A 628 -39.82 30.34 -23.39
C GLN A 628 -40.77 30.62 -22.22
N ASN A 629 -41.31 29.57 -21.58
CA ASN A 629 -42.25 29.76 -20.47
C ASN A 629 -41.59 30.33 -19.25
N THR A 630 -41.97 31.50 -18.78
CA THR A 630 -41.42 32.15 -17.60
C THR A 630 -42.24 31.90 -16.33
N THR A 631 -43.55 32.13 -16.39
CA THR A 631 -44.42 32.04 -15.19
C THR A 631 -45.73 31.26 -15.47
N GLY A 632 -45.94 30.74 -16.67
CA GLY A 632 -47.14 29.95 -16.99
C GLY A 632 -47.16 28.60 -16.27
N ASN A 633 -48.23 28.29 -15.57
CA ASN A 633 -48.40 27.08 -14.78
C ASN A 633 -49.32 26.05 -15.50
N GLU A 634 -49.25 24.81 -15.05
CA GLU A 634 -50.21 23.75 -15.42
C GLU A 634 -50.27 23.47 -16.92
N ASN A 635 -49.16 23.66 -17.65
CA ASN A 635 -49.10 23.37 -19.10
C ASN A 635 -48.56 21.95 -19.35
N VAL A 636 -49.10 21.29 -20.34
CA VAL A 636 -48.61 20.02 -20.89
C VAL A 636 -48.12 20.24 -22.31
N SER A 637 -46.85 20.09 -22.56
CA SER A 637 -46.18 20.29 -23.85
C SER A 637 -45.40 19.05 -24.25
N ILE A 638 -45.82 18.31 -25.23
CA ILE A 638 -45.17 17.07 -25.68
C ILE A 638 -44.90 17.14 -27.17
N GLY A 639 -43.66 17.22 -27.54
CA GLY A 639 -43.21 17.30 -28.95
C GLY A 639 -42.12 18.34 -29.15
N THR A 640 -41.34 18.19 -30.24
CA THR A 640 -40.33 19.18 -30.60
C THR A 640 -41.01 20.52 -30.89
N ASP A 641 -40.47 21.59 -30.31
CA ASP A 641 -40.95 22.96 -30.46
C ASP A 641 -42.45 23.13 -30.08
N SER A 642 -43.01 22.24 -29.25
CA SER A 642 -44.37 22.36 -28.76
C SER A 642 -44.45 23.49 -27.72
N MET A 643 -45.43 24.40 -27.83
CA MET A 643 -45.55 25.59 -26.99
C MET A 643 -44.24 26.41 -26.83
N LEU A 644 -43.45 26.50 -27.91
CA LEU A 644 -42.11 27.10 -27.85
C LEU A 644 -42.11 28.50 -27.26
N ASP A 645 -42.99 29.40 -27.74
CA ASP A 645 -42.97 30.82 -27.40
C ASP A 645 -43.91 31.19 -26.21
N ASN A 646 -44.49 30.19 -25.51
CA ASN A 646 -45.33 30.48 -24.35
C ASN A 646 -44.52 31.16 -23.25
N THR A 647 -45.00 32.31 -22.80
CA THR A 647 -44.34 33.06 -21.70
C THR A 647 -45.08 32.95 -20.37
N THR A 648 -46.40 33.27 -20.39
CA THR A 648 -47.22 33.34 -19.18
C THR A 648 -48.55 32.55 -19.31
N GLY A 649 -48.84 31.98 -20.48
CA GLY A 649 -50.06 31.19 -20.71
C GLY A 649 -50.10 29.94 -19.79
N ALA A 650 -51.27 29.68 -19.20
CA ALA A 650 -51.46 28.61 -18.23
C ALA A 650 -52.55 27.61 -18.63
N GLY A 651 -52.44 26.37 -18.13
CA GLY A 651 -53.49 25.36 -18.35
C GLY A 651 -53.63 24.92 -19.82
N ASN A 652 -52.54 24.98 -20.61
CA ASN A 652 -52.57 24.57 -22.02
C ASN A 652 -52.08 23.14 -22.19
N VAL A 653 -52.61 22.42 -23.12
CA VAL A 653 -52.19 21.08 -23.54
C VAL A 653 -51.75 21.11 -25.00
N ALA A 654 -50.51 20.83 -25.28
CA ALA A 654 -49.93 20.71 -26.59
C ALA A 654 -49.23 19.34 -26.76
N VAL A 655 -49.75 18.55 -27.68
CA VAL A 655 -49.16 17.22 -27.98
C VAL A 655 -48.91 17.11 -29.49
N GLY A 656 -47.66 17.10 -29.89
CA GLY A 656 -47.25 17.05 -31.30
C GLY A 656 -46.21 18.10 -31.64
N MET A 657 -45.41 17.84 -32.64
CA MET A 657 -44.36 18.75 -33.12
C MET A 657 -45.01 20.10 -33.51
N GLU A 658 -44.47 21.21 -33.00
CA GLU A 658 -44.93 22.57 -33.25
C GLU A 658 -46.45 22.82 -32.91
N SER A 659 -47.01 21.99 -32.02
CA SER A 659 -48.36 22.26 -31.48
C SER A 659 -48.31 23.48 -30.57
N LEU A 660 -49.22 24.45 -30.74
CA LEU A 660 -49.25 25.70 -29.97
C LEU A 660 -47.89 26.44 -29.96
N ALA A 661 -47.07 26.29 -31.02
CA ALA A 661 -45.68 26.76 -31.01
C ALA A 661 -45.55 28.28 -30.74
N ASN A 662 -46.39 29.11 -31.30
CA ASN A 662 -46.30 30.57 -31.14
C ASN A 662 -47.19 31.12 -30.01
N LEU A 663 -47.73 30.27 -29.13
CA LEU A 663 -48.54 30.68 -27.99
C LEU A 663 -47.72 31.58 -27.07
N THR A 664 -48.19 32.73 -26.67
CA THR A 664 -47.46 33.65 -25.80
C THR A 664 -48.07 33.77 -24.40
N THR A 665 -49.33 34.21 -24.32
CA THR A 665 -49.95 34.53 -23.03
C THR A 665 -51.33 33.85 -22.86
N ALA A 666 -51.80 33.16 -23.89
CA ALA A 666 -53.11 32.53 -23.84
C ALA A 666 -53.17 31.30 -22.95
N SER A 667 -54.36 31.04 -22.39
CA SER A 667 -54.57 29.93 -21.46
C SER A 667 -55.70 29.00 -21.93
N SER A 668 -55.72 27.81 -21.34
CA SER A 668 -56.81 26.85 -21.52
C SER A 668 -57.00 26.33 -22.96
N ASN A 669 -55.91 26.24 -23.76
CA ASN A 669 -55.96 25.67 -25.09
C ASN A 669 -55.57 24.19 -25.07
N VAL A 670 -56.16 23.39 -25.95
CA VAL A 670 -55.81 21.99 -26.20
C VAL A 670 -55.42 21.83 -27.67
N GLY A 671 -54.15 21.57 -27.93
CA GLY A 671 -53.62 21.29 -29.26
C GLY A 671 -53.02 19.88 -29.30
N VAL A 672 -53.66 18.96 -30.01
CA VAL A 672 -53.18 17.58 -30.15
C VAL A 672 -53.02 17.27 -31.65
N GLY A 673 -51.77 17.12 -32.07
CA GLY A 673 -51.40 16.89 -33.45
C GLY A 673 -50.29 17.82 -33.92
N LYS A 674 -49.53 17.40 -34.91
CA LYS A 674 -48.48 18.23 -35.50
C LYS A 674 -49.08 19.54 -36.02
N GLN A 675 -48.53 20.68 -35.56
CA GLN A 675 -48.93 22.03 -35.94
C GLN A 675 -50.39 22.36 -35.59
N ALA A 676 -51.06 21.67 -34.64
CA ALA A 676 -52.35 22.06 -34.11
C ALA A 676 -52.20 23.41 -33.36
N LEU A 677 -53.04 24.41 -33.63
CA LEU A 677 -52.99 25.77 -33.04
C LEU A 677 -51.60 26.45 -33.17
N ASN A 678 -50.85 26.13 -34.23
CA ASN A 678 -49.44 26.53 -34.38
C ASN A 678 -49.23 28.05 -34.26
N THR A 679 -50.08 28.89 -34.91
CA THR A 679 -49.91 30.36 -34.89
C THR A 679 -50.66 31.06 -33.78
N THR A 680 -51.30 30.34 -32.87
CA THR A 680 -52.02 30.92 -31.74
C THR A 680 -51.05 31.70 -30.85
N THR A 681 -51.38 32.99 -30.61
CA THR A 681 -50.60 33.85 -29.72
C THR A 681 -51.37 34.18 -28.42
N THR A 682 -52.51 34.86 -28.55
CA THR A 682 -53.37 35.29 -27.43
C THR A 682 -54.76 34.64 -27.43
N GLY A 683 -55.08 33.78 -28.42
CA GLY A 683 -56.35 33.07 -28.48
C GLY A 683 -56.45 32.01 -27.37
N ALA A 684 -57.49 32.07 -26.53
CA ALA A 684 -57.66 31.16 -25.40
C ALA A 684 -58.89 30.25 -25.53
N SER A 685 -58.89 29.16 -24.77
CA SER A 685 -59.99 28.21 -24.67
C SER A 685 -60.37 27.56 -26.05
N ASN A 686 -59.34 27.23 -26.84
CA ASN A 686 -59.49 26.52 -28.12
C ASN A 686 -59.15 25.06 -27.94
N THR A 687 -59.84 24.18 -28.62
CA THR A 687 -59.55 22.75 -28.67
C THR A 687 -59.27 22.35 -30.13
N ALA A 688 -58.06 21.90 -30.40
CA ALA A 688 -57.67 21.42 -31.73
C ALA A 688 -57.05 19.99 -31.62
N VAL A 689 -57.66 19.04 -32.28
CA VAL A 689 -57.18 17.64 -32.31
C VAL A 689 -57.07 17.19 -33.77
N GLY A 690 -55.85 17.07 -34.27
CA GLY A 690 -55.60 16.68 -35.66
C GLY A 690 -54.39 17.40 -36.24
N PHE A 691 -53.83 16.86 -37.31
CA PHE A 691 -52.75 17.50 -38.07
C PHE A 691 -53.21 18.85 -38.57
N GLN A 692 -52.54 19.93 -38.19
CA GLN A 692 -52.85 21.31 -38.63
C GLN A 692 -54.29 21.79 -38.29
N ALA A 693 -54.93 21.20 -37.29
CA ALA A 693 -56.21 21.72 -36.82
C ALA A 693 -56.01 23.12 -36.17
N LEU A 694 -56.88 24.10 -36.55
CA LEU A 694 -56.77 25.50 -36.08
C LEU A 694 -55.41 26.14 -36.32
N ARG A 695 -54.70 25.76 -37.38
CA ARG A 695 -53.30 26.15 -37.56
C ARG A 695 -53.09 27.67 -37.56
N LEU A 696 -53.93 28.43 -38.29
CA LEU A 696 -53.76 29.89 -38.43
C LEU A 696 -54.56 30.73 -37.41
N ASN A 697 -55.08 30.12 -36.35
CA ASN A 697 -55.85 30.81 -35.31
C ASN A 697 -54.92 31.61 -34.39
N ALA A 698 -54.74 32.89 -34.60
CA ALA A 698 -53.76 33.67 -33.81
C ALA A 698 -54.38 34.23 -32.53
N THR A 699 -55.53 34.84 -32.54
CA THR A 699 -56.07 35.64 -31.42
C THR A 699 -57.51 35.27 -31.01
N THR A 700 -58.10 34.26 -31.62
CA THR A 700 -59.57 33.98 -31.42
C THR A 700 -59.77 32.89 -30.36
N HIS A 701 -60.96 32.83 -29.82
CA HIS A 701 -61.29 32.04 -28.64
C HIS A 701 -62.45 31.06 -28.84
N TYR A 702 -62.56 30.07 -28.00
CA TYR A 702 -63.67 29.14 -27.90
C TYR A 702 -63.95 28.34 -29.18
N ASN A 703 -62.92 28.01 -29.91
CA ASN A 703 -63.03 27.15 -31.11
C ASN A 703 -62.80 25.69 -30.78
N VAL A 704 -63.54 24.77 -31.39
CA VAL A 704 -63.33 23.32 -31.30
C VAL A 704 -63.06 22.78 -32.71
N ALA A 705 -61.91 22.19 -32.93
CA ALA A 705 -61.47 21.58 -34.17
C ALA A 705 -61.00 20.14 -33.96
N VAL A 706 -61.68 19.17 -34.49
CA VAL A 706 -61.31 17.76 -34.43
C VAL A 706 -61.22 17.12 -35.80
N GLY A 707 -60.03 16.88 -36.28
CA GLY A 707 -59.77 16.32 -37.61
C GLY A 707 -58.57 16.99 -38.29
N THR A 708 -57.96 16.35 -39.27
CA THR A 708 -56.86 16.93 -40.06
C THR A 708 -57.36 18.12 -40.85
N GLY A 709 -56.68 19.24 -40.86
CA GLY A 709 -57.00 20.48 -41.60
C GLY A 709 -58.25 21.15 -41.10
N THR A 710 -58.88 20.75 -40.04
CA THR A 710 -60.12 21.31 -39.50
C THR A 710 -59.89 22.75 -39.03
N LEU A 711 -60.78 23.74 -39.48
CA LEU A 711 -60.62 25.15 -39.13
C LEU A 711 -59.16 25.69 -39.40
N TYR A 712 -58.51 25.21 -40.45
CA TYR A 712 -57.14 25.58 -40.78
C TYR A 712 -56.91 27.09 -40.88
N ASN A 713 -57.73 27.82 -41.64
CA ASN A 713 -57.58 29.24 -41.95
C ASN A 713 -58.30 30.13 -40.88
N ASN A 714 -58.86 29.60 -39.84
CA ASN A 714 -59.79 30.28 -38.93
C ASN A 714 -59.17 31.47 -38.21
N VAL A 715 -59.78 32.65 -38.32
CA VAL A 715 -59.47 33.83 -37.50
C VAL A 715 -60.69 34.38 -36.80
N ALA A 716 -61.67 33.54 -36.46
CA ALA A 716 -62.93 33.86 -35.80
C ALA A 716 -63.16 32.97 -34.56
N SER A 717 -64.00 33.43 -33.63
CA SER A 717 -64.35 32.75 -32.41
C SER A 717 -65.62 31.90 -32.48
N ASN A 718 -65.76 30.98 -31.49
CA ASN A 718 -66.98 30.21 -31.25
C ASN A 718 -67.32 29.21 -32.39
N ASN A 719 -66.39 28.75 -33.16
CA ASN A 719 -66.61 27.72 -34.15
C ASN A 719 -66.41 26.31 -33.62
N THR A 720 -67.26 25.38 -33.98
CA THR A 720 -67.11 23.96 -33.66
C THR A 720 -67.04 23.16 -34.99
N ALA A 721 -65.92 22.51 -35.22
CA ALA A 721 -65.77 21.71 -36.45
C ALA A 721 -65.18 20.32 -36.06
N VAL A 722 -65.78 19.26 -36.59
CA VAL A 722 -65.37 17.89 -36.39
C VAL A 722 -65.39 17.13 -37.72
N GLY A 723 -64.23 16.71 -38.22
CA GLY A 723 -64.13 15.99 -39.47
C GLY A 723 -62.94 16.43 -40.31
N PHE A 724 -62.50 15.64 -41.27
CA PHE A 724 -61.45 15.97 -42.21
C PHE A 724 -61.81 17.23 -42.99
N GLU A 725 -60.96 18.28 -42.92
CA GLU A 725 -61.09 19.57 -43.56
C GLU A 725 -62.49 20.25 -43.34
N ALA A 726 -63.16 19.96 -42.21
CA ALA A 726 -64.36 20.71 -41.81
C ALA A 726 -63.97 22.16 -41.47
N LEU A 727 -64.78 23.15 -42.07
CA LEU A 727 -64.47 24.57 -41.92
C LEU A 727 -63.06 25.00 -42.28
N ASN A 728 -62.46 24.35 -43.24
CA ASN A 728 -61.01 24.53 -43.54
C ASN A 728 -60.72 25.99 -43.96
N ASP A 729 -61.51 26.55 -44.89
CA ASP A 729 -61.27 27.87 -45.48
C ASP A 729 -61.92 29.03 -44.63
N ASN A 730 -62.45 28.70 -43.47
CA ASN A 730 -63.07 29.71 -42.62
C ASN A 730 -62.12 30.81 -42.19
N THR A 731 -62.42 32.05 -42.53
CA THR A 731 -61.66 33.21 -42.10
C THR A 731 -62.30 33.92 -40.92
N THR A 732 -63.29 34.73 -41.24
CA THR A 732 -63.96 35.59 -40.23
C THR A 732 -65.36 35.11 -39.82
N GLY A 733 -65.86 33.97 -40.38
CA GLY A 733 -67.11 33.37 -39.98
C GLY A 733 -67.12 32.85 -38.54
N ALA A 734 -68.00 33.33 -37.65
CA ALA A 734 -68.11 32.95 -36.26
C ALA A 734 -69.34 32.10 -35.96
N SER A 735 -69.35 31.39 -34.84
CA SER A 735 -70.52 30.65 -34.37
C SER A 735 -71.01 29.56 -35.35
N ASN A 736 -70.12 28.93 -36.12
CA ASN A 736 -70.44 27.82 -36.97
C ASN A 736 -70.28 26.48 -36.31
N VAL A 737 -71.14 25.54 -36.67
CA VAL A 737 -71.00 24.13 -36.26
C VAL A 737 -70.90 23.27 -37.55
N ALA A 738 -69.82 22.58 -37.75
CA ALA A 738 -69.53 21.69 -38.87
C ALA A 738 -69.10 20.29 -38.35
N VAL A 739 -69.87 19.29 -38.64
CA VAL A 739 -69.54 17.89 -38.22
C VAL A 739 -69.73 16.99 -39.45
N GLY A 740 -68.60 16.53 -39.95
CA GLY A 740 -68.47 15.65 -41.10
C GLY A 740 -67.22 16.06 -41.92
N ALA A 741 -66.71 15.15 -42.73
CA ALA A 741 -65.66 15.46 -43.67
C ALA A 741 -66.12 16.47 -44.70
N TYR A 742 -65.32 17.55 -44.93
CA TYR A 742 -65.68 18.66 -45.84
C TYR A 742 -66.99 19.40 -45.52
N ALA A 743 -67.50 19.32 -44.28
CA ALA A 743 -68.62 20.14 -43.84
C ALA A 743 -68.17 21.59 -43.73
N LEU A 744 -68.86 22.52 -44.42
CA LEU A 744 -68.54 23.95 -44.46
C LEU A 744 -67.10 24.25 -44.88
N ASP A 745 -66.45 23.40 -45.70
CA ASP A 745 -65.00 23.53 -45.94
C ASP A 745 -64.66 24.82 -46.71
N ALA A 746 -65.48 25.28 -47.63
CA ALA A 746 -65.35 26.54 -48.42
C ALA A 746 -65.85 27.79 -47.66
N ASN A 747 -66.31 27.66 -46.40
CA ASN A 747 -66.84 28.81 -45.65
C ASN A 747 -65.81 29.86 -45.41
N THR A 748 -66.01 31.10 -45.83
CA THR A 748 -65.05 32.17 -45.59
C THR A 748 -65.47 33.16 -44.50
N THR A 749 -66.54 33.79 -44.65
CA THR A 749 -67.04 34.89 -43.79
C THR A 749 -68.37 34.64 -43.10
N ALA A 750 -69.04 33.56 -43.50
CA ALA A 750 -70.41 33.32 -43.04
C ALA A 750 -70.38 32.83 -41.55
N SER A 751 -71.41 33.27 -40.80
CA SER A 751 -71.62 32.96 -39.39
C SER A 751 -72.93 32.24 -39.13
N ASN A 752 -73.00 31.59 -37.96
CA ASN A 752 -74.19 30.94 -37.44
C ASN A 752 -74.72 29.80 -38.31
N ASN A 753 -73.85 29.09 -39.02
CA ASN A 753 -74.20 27.92 -39.79
C ASN A 753 -74.09 26.64 -38.97
N VAL A 754 -75.03 25.71 -39.18
CA VAL A 754 -74.94 24.36 -38.61
C VAL A 754 -74.90 23.34 -39.75
N ALA A 755 -73.80 22.62 -39.89
CA ALA A 755 -73.62 21.57 -40.89
C ALA A 755 -73.31 20.28 -40.24
N PHE A 756 -74.12 19.27 -40.42
CA PHE A 756 -73.93 17.93 -39.84
C PHE A 756 -74.05 16.85 -40.95
N GLY A 757 -72.94 16.36 -41.44
CA GLY A 757 -72.86 15.37 -42.51
C GLY A 757 -71.68 15.63 -43.40
N LYS A 758 -71.17 14.61 -44.09
CA LYS A 758 -70.16 14.75 -45.13
C LYS A 758 -70.54 15.75 -46.16
N SER A 759 -69.73 16.74 -46.50
CA SER A 759 -69.93 17.80 -47.47
C SER A 759 -71.20 18.65 -47.23
N ALA A 760 -71.80 18.61 -46.07
CA ALA A 760 -72.90 19.48 -45.71
C ALA A 760 -72.49 20.95 -45.81
N LEU A 761 -73.15 21.80 -46.65
CA LEU A 761 -72.77 23.20 -46.91
C LEU A 761 -71.29 23.31 -47.43
N GLY A 762 -70.79 22.28 -48.11
CA GLY A 762 -69.40 22.26 -48.52
C GLY A 762 -68.91 23.41 -49.37
N ALA A 763 -69.70 23.89 -50.31
CA ALA A 763 -69.41 25.04 -51.16
C ALA A 763 -69.75 26.39 -50.51
N ASN A 764 -70.32 26.47 -49.34
CA ASN A 764 -70.77 27.71 -48.72
C ASN A 764 -69.67 28.71 -48.46
N THR A 765 -69.77 29.91 -48.99
CA THR A 765 -68.72 30.95 -48.75
C THR A 765 -69.19 32.05 -47.83
N THR A 766 -70.35 32.71 -48.15
CA THR A 766 -70.84 33.87 -47.35
C THR A 766 -72.27 33.72 -46.89
N GLY A 767 -72.93 32.55 -47.15
CA GLY A 767 -74.35 32.30 -46.73
C GLY A 767 -74.37 32.02 -45.23
N ALA A 768 -75.13 32.85 -44.48
CA ALA A 768 -75.20 32.78 -43.02
C ALA A 768 -76.51 32.16 -42.49
N THR A 769 -76.49 31.70 -41.24
CA THR A 769 -77.67 31.18 -40.51
C THR A 769 -78.35 29.97 -41.20
N ASN A 770 -77.53 29.09 -41.83
CA ASN A 770 -78.02 27.88 -42.50
C ASN A 770 -77.93 26.66 -41.48
N THR A 771 -78.94 25.81 -41.60
CA THR A 771 -79.01 24.54 -40.89
C THR A 771 -78.96 23.37 -41.89
N ALA A 772 -77.95 22.58 -42.01
CA ALA A 772 -77.81 21.45 -42.92
C ALA A 772 -77.57 20.18 -42.11
N LEU A 773 -78.44 19.23 -42.14
CA LEU A 773 -78.28 17.94 -41.36
C LEU A 773 -78.48 16.76 -42.34
N GLY A 774 -77.41 16.17 -42.75
CA GLY A 774 -77.33 15.05 -43.71
C GLY A 774 -76.15 15.16 -44.65
N GLY A 775 -75.71 14.01 -45.23
CA GLY A 775 -74.62 14.03 -46.20
C GLY A 775 -75.03 14.78 -47.46
N ASP A 776 -74.10 15.54 -48.05
CA ASP A 776 -74.28 16.34 -49.31
C ASP A 776 -75.48 17.33 -49.25
N THR A 777 -75.99 17.68 -48.04
CA THR A 777 -76.98 18.62 -47.73
C THR A 777 -76.52 20.06 -48.06
N LEU A 778 -77.23 20.83 -48.88
CA LEU A 778 -76.81 22.17 -49.28
C LEU A 778 -75.39 22.23 -49.85
N ALA A 779 -74.94 21.11 -50.51
CA ALA A 779 -73.55 20.96 -50.96
C ALA A 779 -73.08 22.06 -51.89
N ALA A 780 -73.93 22.53 -52.80
CA ALA A 780 -73.60 23.56 -53.81
C ALA A 780 -73.90 25.01 -53.34
N ASN A 781 -74.35 25.17 -52.07
CA ASN A 781 -74.71 26.53 -51.56
C ASN A 781 -73.49 27.42 -51.44
N THR A 782 -73.51 28.58 -52.03
CA THR A 782 -72.42 29.57 -51.93
C THR A 782 -72.78 30.77 -51.06
N THR A 783 -73.85 31.42 -51.30
CA THR A 783 -74.28 32.70 -50.68
C THR A 783 -75.70 32.69 -50.10
N GLY A 784 -76.46 31.63 -50.33
CA GLY A 784 -77.79 31.49 -49.77
C GLY A 784 -77.78 31.41 -48.22
N GLY A 785 -78.66 32.21 -47.57
CA GLY A 785 -78.78 32.28 -46.11
C GLY A 785 -80.11 31.91 -45.54
N SER A 786 -80.19 31.69 -44.21
CA SER A 786 -81.48 31.38 -43.58
C SER A 786 -82.15 30.10 -44.13
N LEU A 787 -81.35 29.07 -44.39
CA LEU A 787 -81.80 27.78 -44.94
C LEU A 787 -81.92 26.74 -43.85
N VAL A 788 -82.94 25.88 -43.97
CA VAL A 788 -83.08 24.67 -43.18
C VAL A 788 -83.16 23.47 -44.10
N ALA A 789 -82.12 22.66 -44.13
CA ALA A 789 -82.05 21.42 -44.94
C ALA A 789 -81.78 20.23 -44.07
N ILE A 790 -82.64 19.21 -44.03
CA ILE A 790 -82.49 18.03 -43.21
C ILE A 790 -82.78 16.79 -44.06
N GLY A 791 -81.77 15.96 -44.33
CA GLY A 791 -81.84 14.77 -45.09
C GLY A 791 -80.68 14.65 -46.09
N TYR A 792 -80.37 13.44 -46.59
CA TYR A 792 -79.38 13.26 -47.63
C TYR A 792 -79.72 14.01 -48.87
N ASN A 793 -78.84 14.78 -49.49
CA ASN A 793 -79.06 15.63 -50.70
C ASN A 793 -80.15 16.68 -50.54
N ALA A 794 -80.72 17.01 -49.38
CA ALA A 794 -81.67 18.08 -49.24
C ALA A 794 -81.02 19.40 -49.66
N LEU A 795 -81.70 20.12 -50.62
CA LEU A 795 -81.26 21.38 -51.23
C LEU A 795 -79.80 21.27 -51.80
N ALA A 796 -79.37 20.09 -52.30
CA ALA A 796 -77.98 19.88 -52.69
C ALA A 796 -77.48 20.83 -53.79
N ALA A 797 -78.38 21.21 -54.76
CA ALA A 797 -78.07 22.11 -55.89
C ALA A 797 -78.27 23.60 -55.56
N ASN A 798 -78.67 23.93 -54.36
CA ASN A 798 -78.88 25.35 -53.96
C ASN A 798 -77.55 26.14 -54.04
N THR A 799 -77.63 27.27 -54.77
CA THR A 799 -76.40 28.09 -54.92
C THR A 799 -76.49 29.42 -54.15
N THR A 800 -77.54 30.20 -54.44
CA THR A 800 -77.73 31.59 -53.91
C THR A 800 -79.05 31.82 -53.23
N ALA A 801 -79.95 30.85 -53.31
CA ALA A 801 -81.29 31.02 -52.73
C ALA A 801 -81.30 31.03 -51.22
N SER A 802 -82.20 31.84 -50.62
CA SER A 802 -82.33 31.95 -49.13
C SER A 802 -83.76 31.61 -48.74
N TYR A 803 -83.95 31.44 -47.38
CA TYR A 803 -85.23 31.24 -46.72
C TYR A 803 -85.95 29.96 -47.14
N ASN A 804 -85.22 28.91 -47.59
CA ASN A 804 -85.87 27.65 -47.99
C ASN A 804 -85.80 26.66 -46.79
N ILE A 805 -86.91 25.85 -46.65
CA ILE A 805 -86.92 24.76 -45.66
C ILE A 805 -87.11 23.45 -46.44
N ALA A 806 -86.14 22.56 -46.38
CA ALA A 806 -86.14 21.21 -46.99
C ALA A 806 -85.89 20.12 -45.89
N ILE A 807 -86.84 19.29 -45.63
CA ILE A 807 -86.81 18.20 -44.68
C ILE A 807 -87.20 16.89 -45.39
N GLY A 808 -86.27 16.02 -45.62
CA GLY A 808 -86.41 14.76 -46.26
C GLY A 808 -85.24 14.49 -47.23
N GLU A 809 -84.92 13.22 -47.51
CA GLU A 809 -83.95 12.81 -48.53
C GLU A 809 -84.40 13.37 -49.90
N ASN A 810 -83.47 14.01 -50.62
CA ASN A 810 -83.69 14.68 -51.89
C ASN A 810 -84.77 15.74 -51.89
N ALA A 811 -85.23 16.28 -50.74
CA ALA A 811 -86.20 17.42 -50.74
C ALA A 811 -85.53 18.65 -51.37
N MET A 812 -86.11 19.24 -52.37
CA MET A 812 -85.62 20.38 -53.16
C MET A 812 -84.20 20.16 -53.73
N VAL A 813 -83.88 18.91 -54.07
CA VAL A 813 -82.50 18.54 -54.51
C VAL A 813 -82.03 19.38 -55.70
N ALA A 814 -82.89 19.73 -56.62
CA ALA A 814 -82.54 20.50 -57.84
C ALA A 814 -82.70 22.06 -57.69
N ASN A 815 -83.14 22.57 -56.57
CA ASN A 815 -83.30 24.00 -56.37
C ASN A 815 -81.94 24.73 -56.40
N THR A 816 -81.87 25.76 -57.29
CA THR A 816 -80.65 26.57 -57.44
C THR A 816 -80.83 27.97 -56.91
N THR A 817 -81.86 28.70 -57.32
CA THR A 817 -82.06 30.09 -57.02
C THR A 817 -83.53 30.44 -56.52
N GLY A 818 -84.44 29.47 -56.44
CA GLY A 818 -85.78 29.65 -55.85
C GLY A 818 -85.77 29.87 -54.36
N THR A 819 -86.39 30.96 -53.82
CA THR A 819 -86.40 31.37 -52.41
C THR A 819 -87.73 31.08 -51.74
N ASP A 820 -87.75 31.13 -50.37
CA ASP A 820 -89.03 31.09 -49.66
C ASP A 820 -89.87 29.83 -49.89
N ASN A 821 -89.21 28.66 -50.17
CA ASN A 821 -89.89 27.40 -50.36
C ASN A 821 -89.84 26.50 -49.12
N VAL A 822 -90.97 25.77 -48.93
CA VAL A 822 -91.03 24.76 -47.88
C VAL A 822 -91.20 23.35 -48.46
N ALA A 823 -90.29 22.42 -48.26
CA ALA A 823 -90.37 21.03 -48.66
C ALA A 823 -90.25 20.10 -47.49
N VAL A 824 -91.22 19.30 -47.20
CA VAL A 824 -91.17 18.30 -46.08
C VAL A 824 -91.58 16.91 -46.61
N GLY A 825 -90.68 16.05 -46.82
CA GLY A 825 -90.94 14.69 -47.32
C GLY A 825 -89.83 14.25 -48.29
N TYR A 826 -89.64 12.92 -48.48
CA TYR A 826 -88.78 12.35 -49.47
C TYR A 826 -89.12 12.90 -50.85
N GLY A 827 -88.17 13.44 -51.61
CA GLY A 827 -88.35 13.99 -52.96
C GLY A 827 -89.43 15.11 -53.03
N ALA A 828 -89.78 15.79 -51.93
CA ALA A 828 -90.69 16.98 -52.02
C ALA A 828 -89.93 18.12 -52.69
N LEU A 829 -90.62 18.72 -53.76
CA LEU A 829 -90.08 19.78 -54.60
C LEU A 829 -88.74 19.42 -55.25
N ASP A 830 -88.44 18.12 -55.52
CA ASP A 830 -87.14 17.65 -55.99
C ASP A 830 -86.77 18.20 -57.38
N ALA A 831 -87.78 18.47 -58.28
CA ALA A 831 -87.50 19.05 -59.58
C ALA A 831 -87.53 20.59 -59.63
N ASN A 832 -87.86 21.30 -58.53
CA ASN A 832 -87.79 22.77 -58.43
C ASN A 832 -86.40 23.33 -58.64
N THR A 833 -86.19 24.17 -59.62
CA THR A 833 -84.86 24.78 -59.84
C THR A 833 -84.81 26.27 -59.47
N THR A 834 -85.78 27.07 -59.81
CA THR A 834 -85.70 28.56 -59.73
C THR A 834 -87.00 29.23 -59.18
N THR A 835 -88.08 28.48 -58.95
CA THR A 835 -89.36 29.08 -58.53
C THR A 835 -89.41 29.19 -56.94
N SER A 836 -90.18 30.23 -56.55
CA SER A 836 -90.20 30.67 -55.12
C SER A 836 -91.59 30.49 -54.53
N TYR A 837 -91.74 30.65 -53.19
CA TYR A 837 -92.97 30.67 -52.42
C TYR A 837 -93.79 29.35 -52.51
N ASN A 838 -93.14 28.21 -52.76
CA ASN A 838 -93.82 26.91 -52.80
C ASN A 838 -93.82 26.19 -51.44
N THR A 839 -94.92 25.52 -51.11
CA THR A 839 -95.00 24.68 -49.89
C THR A 839 -95.40 23.26 -50.29
N ALA A 840 -94.48 22.29 -50.12
CA ALA A 840 -94.69 20.88 -50.42
C ALA A 840 -94.51 20.02 -49.10
N VAL A 841 -95.58 19.37 -48.69
CA VAL A 841 -95.55 18.50 -47.49
C VAL A 841 -96.06 17.10 -47.88
N GLY A 842 -95.12 16.14 -47.89
CA GLY A 842 -95.47 14.79 -48.31
C GLY A 842 -94.38 14.19 -49.24
N LYS A 843 -94.30 12.84 -49.34
CA LYS A 843 -93.37 12.14 -50.27
C LYS A 843 -93.72 12.55 -51.68
N ASN A 844 -92.75 13.05 -52.48
CA ASN A 844 -92.91 13.52 -53.88
C ASN A 844 -93.98 14.57 -54.06
N ALA A 845 -94.37 15.31 -53.06
CA ALA A 845 -95.22 16.42 -53.16
C ALA A 845 -94.64 17.56 -54.02
N LEU A 846 -95.38 18.09 -55.07
CA LEU A 846 -94.79 19.05 -55.98
C LEU A 846 -93.47 18.57 -56.66
N GLY A 847 -93.41 17.24 -56.98
CA GLY A 847 -92.19 16.64 -57.52
C GLY A 847 -91.87 17.00 -59.00
N ALA A 848 -92.79 17.62 -59.71
CA ALA A 848 -92.56 18.20 -61.04
C ALA A 848 -92.20 19.70 -60.92
N THR A 849 -91.68 20.30 -61.99
CA THR A 849 -91.42 21.76 -62.06
C THR A 849 -92.69 22.52 -61.91
N VAL A 850 -92.76 23.47 -61.04
CA VAL A 850 -93.94 24.21 -60.73
C VAL A 850 -93.73 25.74 -60.90
N ALA A 851 -94.79 26.45 -61.04
CA ALA A 851 -94.77 27.94 -60.97
C ALA A 851 -94.60 28.40 -59.53
N GLU A 852 -94.44 29.71 -59.31
CA GLU A 852 -94.33 30.28 -57.95
C GLU A 852 -95.63 30.20 -57.16
N GLY A 853 -95.61 30.14 -55.85
CA GLY A 853 -96.69 30.23 -54.93
C GLY A 853 -97.57 28.98 -54.78
N ASN A 854 -97.10 27.80 -55.07
CA ASN A 854 -97.91 26.56 -54.99
C ASN A 854 -97.83 25.93 -53.58
N THR A 855 -98.98 25.35 -53.17
CA THR A 855 -99.07 24.55 -51.93
C THR A 855 -99.54 23.12 -52.28
N GLY A 856 -98.71 22.12 -52.04
CA GLY A 856 -99.01 20.69 -52.11
C GLY A 856 -98.85 19.96 -50.81
N VAL A 857 -99.93 19.43 -50.26
CA VAL A 857 -99.87 18.68 -48.97
C VAL A 857 -100.48 17.28 -49.19
N GLY A 858 -99.69 16.29 -49.00
CA GLY A 858 -100.02 14.89 -49.20
C GLY A 858 -98.96 14.16 -50.08
N ARG A 859 -98.89 12.79 -50.00
CA ARG A 859 -98.00 11.99 -50.85
C ARG A 859 -98.33 12.24 -52.32
N GLU A 860 -97.32 12.58 -53.12
CA GLU A 860 -97.50 12.84 -54.58
C GLU A 860 -98.56 13.96 -54.90
N ALA A 861 -98.81 14.86 -53.90
CA ALA A 861 -99.72 15.96 -54.20
C ALA A 861 -99.13 16.96 -55.20
N LEU A 862 -99.86 17.21 -56.35
CA LEU A 862 -99.42 18.09 -57.42
C LEU A 862 -98.05 17.66 -58.02
N SER A 863 -97.75 16.31 -58.06
CA SER A 863 -96.54 15.75 -58.66
C SER A 863 -96.58 15.64 -60.18
#